data_75314d8b91bf6081f80c35e1ea02123f
#
_entry.id   75314d8b91bf6081f80c35e1ea02123f
#
_cell.length_a   1.000
_cell.length_b   1.000
_cell.length_c   1.000
_cell.angle_alpha   90.00
_cell.angle_beta   90.00
_cell.angle_gamma   90.00
#
_symmetry.space_group_name_H-M   'P 1'
#
loop_
_entity.id
_entity.type
_entity.pdbx_description
1 polymer ?
#
loop_
_entity_poly.entity_id
_entity_poly.type
_entity_poly.pdbx_seq_one_letter_code
_entity_poly.pdbx_strand_id
1 'polypeptide(L)'
;MVPSSESLATKDYSASVHSSRPGETEKKPDIGNIEEAETSLRESGCLNYEEARALLGRYEYQKGNIQAALHVFEGIDIAAVTPKMKITLSKKVETHKRRSQNYATPPMSIHAVSLLFEAIFLKARSLQALGRYKEAAQSCSVILDIAESSLPAGLPENFGADCKLQETLNKAVELLPELWKLADSPRDAILSYRRALLHQWNLDAQTTAKIQKEFAIFLLYSGAEAIPPTLRFQMGNAFVPKNNVEEAILLLIILLRKVSLKRIEWDSSILDHLSFALSISGGLKGLANQVEELLPGAIGWKEWYHILALCYHGEGEDFTALDLWKKLLKTHEDSTYLPALLFVSKICGASSTYVEDGISSARRAVENSHVGCDQLLGVAQCMLGISLSANCGSAVSDSKRVERQTEALKSLENAARMTKMLNPVIIYHLCLENAEQRKLDAALNHAKHLLKLEGGSNIRGWILLARILSAQKCFPEAETIINAALSQTGVWEQGELLRTKAKLQIVQGLMKEAIETYSQLLAVLQVQRKSLGSGKKLKEDRSHIQNLELETWHDLASIYIKLCRWHDAELCLSKSEAISAFSASRWHAAGLLHEARDQRKEALKAYGLALEIDPTHVPSLVSKARVLRQMGCQSLAIIRSFLTEALRLDRMNASAWYNLSLLYKDGGGSSAVEAAECFQAATLLEDTEPIEPFR
;
A
#
# COMPACT_ATOMS: atom_id res chain seq x y z
N MET A 1 9.06 45.77 -19.45
CA MET A 1 8.71 45.58 -20.86
C MET A 1 8.04 44.25 -21.00
N VAL A 2 6.73 44.28 -21.16
CA VAL A 2 5.87 43.12 -21.52
C VAL A 2 5.81 43.08 -23.03
N PRO A 3 5.76 41.93 -23.68
CA PRO A 3 4.75 41.70 -24.67
C PRO A 3 3.99 40.34 -24.43
N SER A 4 2.68 40.45 -24.30
CA SER A 4 1.67 40.16 -25.34
C SER A 4 1.45 38.67 -25.59
N SER A 5 0.34 38.21 -25.03
CA SER A 5 -0.67 37.24 -25.54
C SER A 5 -0.41 36.57 -26.90
N GLU A 6 -0.29 35.24 -26.89
CA GLU A 6 -0.65 34.42 -28.04
C GLU A 6 -1.64 33.32 -27.62
N SER A 7 -2.67 33.26 -28.42
CA SER A 7 -3.85 32.42 -28.32
C SER A 7 -3.51 30.95 -28.49
N LEU A 8 -3.97 30.11 -27.56
CA LEU A 8 -4.00 28.65 -27.71
C LEU A 8 -5.15 28.25 -28.63
N ALA A 9 -4.78 27.80 -29.81
CA ALA A 9 -5.70 27.15 -30.74
C ALA A 9 -6.09 25.77 -30.20
N THR A 10 -7.39 25.59 -30.08
CA THR A 10 -8.04 24.28 -29.88
C THR A 10 -7.73 23.35 -31.04
N LYS A 11 -7.06 22.23 -30.77
CA LYS A 11 -6.93 21.14 -31.73
C LYS A 11 -8.13 20.23 -31.62
N ASP A 12 -8.97 20.26 -32.64
CA ASP A 12 -10.00 19.26 -32.92
C ASP A 12 -9.35 17.87 -33.12
N TYR A 13 -9.75 16.93 -32.27
CA TYR A 13 -9.52 15.52 -32.56
C TYR A 13 -10.60 14.99 -33.48
N SER A 14 -10.33 14.96 -34.76
CA SER A 14 -11.11 14.21 -35.72
C SER A 14 -10.83 12.71 -35.56
N ALA A 15 -11.81 11.99 -35.08
CA ALA A 15 -11.83 10.54 -35.11
C ALA A 15 -11.97 10.05 -36.57
N SER A 16 -11.04 9.23 -37.00
CA SER A 16 -11.10 8.55 -38.30
C SER A 16 -12.22 7.50 -38.29
N VAL A 17 -13.19 7.73 -39.15
CA VAL A 17 -14.29 6.81 -39.41
C VAL A 17 -13.81 5.72 -40.37
N HIS A 18 -13.72 4.48 -39.92
CA HIS A 18 -13.70 3.32 -40.81
C HIS A 18 -15.15 3.02 -41.23
N SER A 19 -15.38 3.25 -42.51
CA SER A 19 -16.59 2.93 -43.23
C SER A 19 -16.78 1.41 -43.32
N SER A 20 -17.79 0.89 -42.61
CA SER A 20 -18.48 -0.34 -43.04
C SER A 20 -19.95 0.06 -43.25
N ARG A 21 -20.43 -0.19 -44.43
CA ARG A 21 -21.78 0.08 -44.86
C ARG A 21 -22.79 -0.51 -43.87
N PRO A 22 -23.73 0.28 -43.36
CA PRO A 22 -24.98 -0.25 -42.79
C PRO A 22 -26.04 -0.27 -43.88
N GLY A 23 -26.78 -1.36 -43.91
CA GLY A 23 -28.12 -1.31 -44.53
C GLY A 23 -28.96 -0.25 -43.84
N GLU A 24 -29.56 0.58 -44.64
CA GLU A 24 -30.56 1.54 -44.21
C GLU A 24 -31.71 0.81 -43.51
N THR A 25 -31.70 0.78 -42.19
CA THR A 25 -32.94 0.65 -41.42
C THR A 25 -33.46 2.06 -41.20
N GLU A 26 -34.41 2.45 -41.99
CA GLU A 26 -35.29 3.58 -41.70
C GLU A 26 -35.70 3.51 -40.23
N LYS A 27 -35.33 4.54 -39.45
CA LYS A 27 -35.90 4.74 -38.11
C LYS A 27 -37.42 4.95 -38.31
N LYS A 28 -38.20 3.88 -38.17
CA LYS A 28 -39.64 4.01 -38.01
C LYS A 28 -39.89 5.00 -36.88
N PRO A 29 -40.75 6.03 -37.09
CA PRO A 29 -41.22 6.89 -36.01
C PRO A 29 -41.78 5.97 -34.91
N ASP A 30 -41.47 6.29 -33.67
CA ASP A 30 -41.71 5.47 -32.49
C ASP A 30 -43.21 5.15 -32.33
N ILE A 31 -43.65 4.08 -32.98
CA ILE A 31 -45.05 3.61 -32.99
C ILE A 31 -45.50 3.25 -31.56
N GLY A 32 -44.55 2.89 -30.67
CA GLY A 32 -44.84 2.59 -29.27
C GLY A 32 -45.49 3.74 -28.50
N ASN A 33 -45.24 4.98 -28.86
CA ASN A 33 -45.86 6.15 -28.20
C ASN A 33 -47.33 6.31 -28.54
N ILE A 34 -47.69 5.97 -29.77
CA ILE A 34 -49.07 6.05 -30.24
C ILE A 34 -49.89 4.89 -29.67
N GLU A 35 -49.31 3.67 -29.63
CA GLU A 35 -49.94 2.50 -29.06
C GLU A 35 -50.17 2.63 -27.55
N GLU A 36 -49.19 3.21 -26.79
CA GLU A 36 -49.35 3.48 -25.36
C GLU A 36 -50.42 4.53 -25.09
N ALA A 37 -50.51 5.57 -25.91
CA ALA A 37 -51.56 6.58 -25.82
C ALA A 37 -52.96 6.00 -26.21
N GLU A 38 -53.00 5.13 -27.22
CA GLU A 38 -54.22 4.44 -27.60
C GLU A 38 -54.69 3.43 -26.53
N THR A 39 -53.77 2.70 -25.89
CA THR A 39 -54.13 1.78 -24.79
C THR A 39 -54.61 2.55 -23.57
N SER A 40 -54.00 3.66 -23.22
CA SER A 40 -54.46 4.52 -22.13
C SER A 40 -55.80 5.14 -22.39
N LEU A 41 -56.08 5.59 -23.65
CA LEU A 41 -57.38 6.09 -24.09
C LEU A 41 -58.45 4.98 -24.09
N ARG A 42 -58.13 3.76 -24.51
CA ARG A 42 -59.08 2.64 -24.48
C ARG A 42 -59.45 2.18 -23.08
N GLU A 43 -58.50 2.25 -22.12
CA GLU A 43 -58.72 1.85 -20.73
C GLU A 43 -59.41 2.89 -19.89
N SER A 44 -59.14 4.19 -20.09
CA SER A 44 -59.61 5.29 -19.25
C SER A 44 -60.68 6.16 -19.90
N GLY A 45 -60.91 6.01 -21.21
CA GLY A 45 -61.88 6.79 -21.97
C GLY A 45 -61.53 8.28 -22.21
N CYS A 46 -60.48 8.80 -21.58
CA CYS A 46 -59.94 10.14 -21.79
C CYS A 46 -58.45 10.21 -21.38
N LEU A 47 -57.66 11.00 -22.10
CA LEU A 47 -56.28 11.33 -21.70
C LEU A 47 -56.31 12.35 -20.54
N ASN A 48 -55.73 12.00 -19.42
CA ASN A 48 -55.60 12.96 -18.33
C ASN A 48 -54.59 14.05 -18.74
N TYR A 49 -54.76 15.27 -18.26
CA TYR A 49 -53.91 16.42 -18.60
C TYR A 49 -52.43 16.15 -18.29
N GLU A 50 -52.11 15.42 -17.22
CA GLU A 50 -50.73 15.04 -16.81
C GLU A 50 -50.12 14.00 -17.74
N GLU A 51 -50.93 13.06 -18.27
CA GLU A 51 -50.45 12.06 -19.24
C GLU A 51 -50.10 12.74 -20.58
N ALA A 52 -50.91 13.72 -21.02
CA ALA A 52 -50.64 14.52 -22.21
C ALA A 52 -49.30 15.31 -22.07
N ARG A 53 -49.02 15.87 -20.91
CA ARG A 53 -47.75 16.53 -20.61
C ARG A 53 -46.57 15.54 -20.61
N ALA A 54 -46.74 14.37 -20.04
CA ALA A 54 -45.72 13.32 -20.04
C ALA A 54 -45.33 12.91 -21.47
N LEU A 55 -46.34 12.74 -22.37
CA LEU A 55 -46.09 12.42 -23.78
C LEU A 55 -45.37 13.56 -24.52
N LEU A 56 -45.81 14.79 -24.32
CA LEU A 56 -45.20 15.98 -24.93
C LEU A 56 -43.74 16.15 -24.44
N GLY A 57 -43.50 16.03 -23.15
CA GLY A 57 -42.14 16.13 -22.58
C GLY A 57 -41.20 15.03 -23.11
N ARG A 58 -41.71 13.80 -23.26
CA ARG A 58 -40.98 12.69 -23.89
C ARG A 58 -40.60 12.99 -25.33
N TYR A 59 -41.54 13.55 -26.11
CA TYR A 59 -41.32 13.95 -27.50
C TYR A 59 -40.26 15.04 -27.63
N GLU A 60 -40.30 16.08 -26.80
CA GLU A 60 -39.29 17.14 -26.79
C GLU A 60 -37.91 16.60 -26.35
N TYR A 61 -37.89 15.68 -25.40
CA TYR A 61 -36.64 15.02 -24.97
C TYR A 61 -36.00 14.18 -26.09
N GLN A 62 -36.83 13.44 -26.86
CA GLN A 62 -36.39 12.65 -28.02
C GLN A 62 -35.84 13.51 -29.16
N LYS A 63 -36.35 14.73 -29.31
CA LYS A 63 -35.84 15.74 -30.26
C LYS A 63 -34.50 16.35 -29.81
N GLY A 64 -34.07 16.12 -28.57
CA GLY A 64 -32.89 16.75 -27.99
C GLY A 64 -33.14 18.12 -27.35
N ASN A 65 -34.38 18.58 -27.28
CA ASN A 65 -34.77 19.87 -26.67
C ASN A 65 -34.86 19.74 -25.15
N ILE A 66 -33.73 19.55 -24.45
CA ILE A 66 -33.68 19.21 -23.01
C ILE A 66 -34.35 20.27 -22.14
N GLN A 67 -34.17 21.56 -22.43
CA GLN A 67 -34.81 22.66 -21.67
C GLN A 67 -36.33 22.72 -21.87
N ALA A 68 -36.80 22.53 -23.09
CA ALA A 68 -38.25 22.50 -23.39
C ALA A 68 -38.90 21.28 -22.71
N ALA A 69 -38.25 20.10 -22.81
CA ALA A 69 -38.71 18.90 -22.14
C ALA A 69 -38.80 19.09 -20.62
N LEU A 70 -37.78 19.69 -20.01
CA LEU A 70 -37.78 19.98 -18.57
C LEU A 70 -38.95 20.90 -18.16
N HIS A 71 -39.18 21.97 -18.92
CA HIS A 71 -40.28 22.88 -18.64
C HIS A 71 -41.66 22.19 -18.69
N VAL A 72 -41.86 21.30 -19.66
CA VAL A 72 -43.06 20.47 -19.75
C VAL A 72 -43.20 19.52 -18.57
N PHE A 73 -42.10 18.85 -18.17
CA PHE A 73 -42.09 17.94 -17.02
C PHE A 73 -42.25 18.65 -15.66
N GLU A 74 -41.79 19.88 -15.51
CA GLU A 74 -42.01 20.70 -14.31
C GLU A 74 -43.47 21.07 -14.14
N GLY A 75 -44.24 21.15 -15.25
CA GLY A 75 -45.69 21.40 -15.23
C GLY A 75 -46.53 20.21 -14.77
N ILE A 76 -45.98 19.01 -14.60
CA ILE A 76 -46.70 17.82 -14.09
C ILE A 76 -46.90 17.95 -12.57
N ASP A 77 -48.14 17.92 -12.09
CA ASP A 77 -48.45 17.91 -10.66
C ASP A 77 -48.28 16.49 -10.09
N ILE A 78 -47.03 16.18 -9.69
CA ILE A 78 -46.67 14.89 -9.14
C ILE A 78 -47.44 14.63 -7.83
N ALA A 79 -47.70 15.66 -7.01
CA ALA A 79 -48.40 15.51 -5.73
C ALA A 79 -49.85 15.04 -5.92
N ALA A 80 -50.56 15.58 -6.91
CA ALA A 80 -51.92 15.18 -7.22
C ALA A 80 -52.05 13.79 -7.84
N VAL A 81 -50.98 13.34 -8.56
CA VAL A 81 -51.02 12.04 -9.27
C VAL A 81 -50.52 10.90 -8.37
N THR A 82 -49.59 11.17 -7.44
CA THR A 82 -48.98 10.15 -6.55
C THR A 82 -49.99 9.26 -5.83
N PRO A 83 -51.09 9.76 -5.21
CA PRO A 83 -52.04 8.88 -4.53
C PRO A 83 -52.74 7.91 -5.50
N LYS A 84 -53.07 8.37 -6.71
CA LYS A 84 -53.69 7.55 -7.76
C LYS A 84 -52.74 6.44 -8.23
N MET A 85 -51.46 6.77 -8.45
CA MET A 85 -50.42 5.82 -8.81
C MET A 85 -50.24 4.73 -7.73
N LYS A 86 -50.17 5.13 -6.46
CA LYS A 86 -50.02 4.17 -5.34
C LYS A 86 -51.17 3.18 -5.24
N ILE A 87 -52.42 3.66 -5.39
CA ILE A 87 -53.62 2.79 -5.37
C ILE A 87 -53.62 1.84 -6.57
N THR A 88 -53.21 2.28 -7.73
CA THR A 88 -53.15 1.42 -8.94
C THR A 88 -52.08 0.33 -8.80
N LEU A 89 -50.89 0.65 -8.29
CA LEU A 89 -49.81 -0.30 -8.05
C LEU A 89 -50.18 -1.36 -7.01
N SER A 90 -50.76 -0.97 -5.87
CA SER A 90 -51.15 -1.91 -4.81
C SER A 90 -52.29 -2.84 -5.28
N LYS A 91 -53.30 -2.35 -6.00
CA LYS A 91 -54.40 -3.17 -6.53
C LYS A 91 -53.92 -4.21 -7.55
N LYS A 92 -52.93 -3.91 -8.40
CA LYS A 92 -52.39 -4.85 -9.38
C LYS A 92 -51.77 -6.08 -8.66
N VAL A 93 -51.13 -5.92 -7.49
CA VAL A 93 -50.54 -7.01 -6.70
C VAL A 93 -51.64 -7.82 -6.01
N GLU A 94 -52.72 -7.20 -5.50
CA GLU A 94 -53.82 -7.91 -4.86
C GLU A 94 -54.61 -8.77 -5.83
N THR A 95 -54.82 -8.33 -7.08
CA THR A 95 -55.50 -9.12 -8.12
C THR A 95 -54.72 -10.38 -8.49
N HIS A 96 -53.38 -10.42 -8.37
CA HIS A 96 -52.59 -11.64 -8.54
C HIS A 96 -52.70 -12.60 -7.37
N LYS A 97 -53.04 -12.14 -6.15
CA LYS A 97 -53.15 -13.01 -4.96
C LYS A 97 -54.55 -13.59 -4.71
N ARG A 98 -55.62 -13.00 -5.25
CA ARG A 98 -57.02 -13.44 -5.03
C ARG A 98 -57.83 -13.44 -6.33
N ARG A 99 -58.24 -14.63 -6.77
CA ARG A 99 -59.32 -14.80 -7.75
C ARG A 99 -60.66 -14.51 -7.05
N SER A 100 -61.06 -13.27 -6.86
CA SER A 100 -62.36 -12.92 -6.30
C SER A 100 -62.95 -11.70 -7.01
N GLN A 101 -64.24 -11.86 -7.30
CA GLN A 101 -65.10 -10.92 -8.01
C GLN A 101 -65.30 -9.59 -7.23
N ASN A 102 -65.51 -8.49 -7.98
CA ASN A 102 -65.86 -7.16 -7.56
C ASN A 102 -64.73 -6.30 -6.98
N TYR A 103 -63.87 -5.78 -7.87
CA TYR A 103 -63.04 -4.64 -7.56
C TYR A 103 -63.47 -3.39 -8.33
N ALA A 104 -63.59 -2.27 -7.64
CA ALA A 104 -63.72 -0.96 -8.27
C ALA A 104 -62.56 -0.75 -9.25
N THR A 105 -62.82 -0.23 -10.44
CA THR A 105 -61.78 0.06 -11.43
C THR A 105 -60.67 0.90 -10.82
N PRO A 106 -59.39 0.64 -11.13
CA PRO A 106 -58.29 1.45 -10.63
C PRO A 106 -58.45 2.90 -11.09
N PRO A 107 -58.05 3.89 -10.28
CA PRO A 107 -58.23 5.33 -10.62
C PRO A 107 -57.37 5.77 -11.81
N MET A 108 -56.43 4.95 -12.26
CA MET A 108 -55.50 5.18 -13.36
C MET A 108 -55.12 3.87 -14.02
N SER A 109 -54.83 3.87 -15.33
CA SER A 109 -54.32 2.68 -16.01
C SER A 109 -52.85 2.40 -15.62
N ILE A 110 -52.39 1.15 -15.74
CA ILE A 110 -50.99 0.79 -15.45
C ILE A 110 -50.04 1.41 -16.50
N HIS A 111 -50.52 1.59 -17.73
CA HIS A 111 -49.77 2.25 -18.79
C HIS A 111 -49.55 3.75 -18.47
N ALA A 112 -50.58 4.42 -17.92
CA ALA A 112 -50.45 5.80 -17.46
C ALA A 112 -49.47 5.95 -16.31
N VAL A 113 -49.44 4.98 -15.36
CA VAL A 113 -48.43 4.94 -14.29
C VAL A 113 -47.03 4.75 -14.87
N SER A 114 -46.86 3.84 -15.84
CA SER A 114 -45.57 3.62 -16.52
C SER A 114 -45.10 4.88 -17.25
N LEU A 115 -45.97 5.56 -17.96
CA LEU A 115 -45.67 6.80 -18.66
C LEU A 115 -45.26 7.93 -17.72
N LEU A 116 -45.93 8.06 -16.57
CA LEU A 116 -45.61 9.07 -15.57
C LEU A 116 -44.26 8.77 -14.88
N PHE A 117 -43.95 7.52 -14.59
CA PHE A 117 -42.62 7.15 -14.09
C PHE A 117 -41.54 7.47 -15.12
N GLU A 118 -41.75 7.15 -16.38
CA GLU A 118 -40.84 7.53 -17.46
C GLU A 118 -40.65 9.05 -17.54
N ALA A 119 -41.72 9.82 -17.43
CA ALA A 119 -41.64 11.29 -17.42
C ALA A 119 -40.81 11.82 -16.24
N ILE A 120 -41.01 11.30 -15.03
CA ILE A 120 -40.19 11.68 -13.85
C ILE A 120 -38.71 11.26 -14.04
N PHE A 121 -38.47 10.10 -14.62
CA PHE A 121 -37.11 9.62 -14.93
C PHE A 121 -36.45 10.52 -15.99
N LEU A 122 -37.15 10.88 -17.07
CA LEU A 122 -36.65 11.78 -18.11
C LEU A 122 -36.41 13.21 -17.56
N LYS A 123 -37.28 13.68 -16.63
CA LYS A 123 -37.02 14.91 -15.88
C LYS A 123 -35.69 14.84 -15.13
N ALA A 124 -35.42 13.75 -14.40
CA ALA A 124 -34.17 13.58 -13.70
C ALA A 124 -32.97 13.56 -14.67
N ARG A 125 -33.09 12.89 -15.81
CA ARG A 125 -32.06 12.89 -16.86
C ARG A 125 -31.84 14.26 -17.48
N SER A 126 -32.89 15.04 -17.70
CA SER A 126 -32.81 16.41 -18.20
C SER A 126 -32.08 17.33 -17.21
N LEU A 127 -32.41 17.22 -15.93
CA LEU A 127 -31.73 17.95 -14.86
C LEU A 127 -30.24 17.53 -14.74
N GLN A 128 -29.92 16.23 -14.90
CA GLN A 128 -28.55 15.73 -14.95
C GLN A 128 -27.78 16.37 -16.12
N ALA A 129 -28.36 16.42 -17.32
CA ALA A 129 -27.72 17.01 -18.48
C ALA A 129 -27.47 18.53 -18.33
N LEU A 130 -28.26 19.22 -17.51
CA LEU A 130 -28.10 20.64 -17.16
C LEU A 130 -27.21 20.88 -15.95
N GLY A 131 -26.59 19.83 -15.35
CA GLY A 131 -25.72 19.93 -14.19
C GLY A 131 -26.43 20.14 -12.84
N ARG A 132 -27.80 20.08 -12.80
CA ARG A 132 -28.61 20.23 -11.57
C ARG A 132 -28.78 18.90 -10.85
N TYR A 133 -27.62 18.30 -10.39
CA TYR A 133 -27.56 16.91 -9.90
C TYR A 133 -28.40 16.64 -8.66
N LYS A 134 -28.45 17.57 -7.72
CA LYS A 134 -29.23 17.42 -6.48
C LYS A 134 -30.72 17.32 -6.75
N GLU A 135 -31.25 18.16 -7.63
CA GLU A 135 -32.66 18.17 -8.04
C GLU A 135 -32.99 16.95 -8.91
N ALA A 136 -32.05 16.52 -9.75
CA ALA A 136 -32.16 15.28 -10.49
C ALA A 136 -32.28 14.07 -9.56
N ALA A 137 -31.45 13.98 -8.52
CA ALA A 137 -31.51 12.94 -7.52
C ALA A 137 -32.81 12.94 -6.73
N GLN A 138 -33.31 14.12 -6.32
CA GLN A 138 -34.60 14.26 -5.65
C GLN A 138 -35.75 13.79 -6.55
N SER A 139 -35.74 14.17 -7.83
CA SER A 139 -36.75 13.72 -8.79
C SER A 139 -36.71 12.21 -9.01
N CYS A 140 -35.51 11.63 -9.12
CA CYS A 140 -35.33 10.18 -9.24
C CYS A 140 -35.76 9.42 -7.97
N SER A 141 -35.50 9.97 -6.78
CA SER A 141 -35.92 9.39 -5.51
C SER A 141 -37.46 9.27 -5.39
N VAL A 142 -38.23 10.22 -5.93
CA VAL A 142 -39.71 10.18 -5.94
C VAL A 142 -40.26 8.91 -6.58
N ILE A 143 -39.61 8.43 -7.66
CA ILE A 143 -40.03 7.18 -8.34
C ILE A 143 -39.96 6.00 -7.37
N LEU A 144 -38.82 5.89 -6.66
CA LEU A 144 -38.58 4.80 -5.73
C LEU A 144 -39.46 4.92 -4.48
N ASP A 145 -39.71 6.13 -3.99
CA ASP A 145 -40.57 6.39 -2.84
C ASP A 145 -42.04 5.97 -3.14
N ILE A 146 -42.51 6.22 -4.36
CA ILE A 146 -43.84 5.78 -4.79
C ILE A 146 -43.91 4.26 -4.88
N ALA A 147 -42.88 3.62 -5.47
CA ALA A 147 -42.84 2.18 -5.64
C ALA A 147 -42.75 1.45 -4.29
N GLU A 148 -41.83 1.83 -3.39
CA GLU A 148 -41.67 1.22 -2.07
C GLU A 148 -42.90 1.39 -1.18
N SER A 149 -43.50 2.58 -1.17
CA SER A 149 -44.68 2.83 -0.36
C SER A 149 -45.92 2.05 -0.86
N SER A 150 -45.97 1.74 -2.16
CA SER A 150 -47.05 0.95 -2.77
C SER A 150 -46.84 -0.56 -2.64
N LEU A 151 -45.55 -1.01 -2.58
CA LEU A 151 -45.15 -2.39 -2.64
C LEU A 151 -44.10 -2.70 -1.55
N PRO A 152 -44.47 -2.68 -0.26
CA PRO A 152 -43.52 -2.84 0.85
C PRO A 152 -42.90 -4.24 0.89
N ALA A 153 -43.48 -5.25 0.27
CA ALA A 153 -42.96 -6.61 0.17
C ALA A 153 -41.99 -6.82 -1.03
N GLY A 154 -41.75 -5.76 -1.81
CA GLY A 154 -40.99 -5.82 -3.06
C GLY A 154 -41.85 -6.04 -4.30
N LEU A 155 -41.21 -6.01 -5.47
CA LEU A 155 -41.87 -6.20 -6.77
C LEU A 155 -42.11 -7.69 -7.04
N PRO A 156 -43.32 -8.15 -7.39
CA PRO A 156 -43.58 -9.52 -7.83
C PRO A 156 -42.76 -9.87 -9.09
N GLU A 157 -42.36 -11.14 -9.26
CA GLU A 157 -41.50 -11.61 -10.37
C GLU A 157 -42.07 -11.25 -11.76
N ASN A 158 -43.40 -11.26 -11.94
CA ASN A 158 -44.08 -10.94 -13.21
C ASN A 158 -44.66 -9.51 -13.25
N PHE A 159 -44.17 -8.62 -12.40
CA PHE A 159 -44.66 -7.24 -12.34
C PHE A 159 -44.20 -6.44 -13.55
N GLY A 160 -45.15 -5.99 -14.34
CA GLY A 160 -44.84 -5.12 -15.48
C GLY A 160 -44.44 -5.82 -16.77
N ALA A 161 -44.72 -7.13 -16.92
CA ALA A 161 -44.46 -7.86 -18.18
C ALA A 161 -45.09 -7.19 -19.41
N ASP A 162 -46.22 -6.48 -19.22
CA ASP A 162 -46.98 -5.84 -20.28
C ASP A 162 -46.63 -4.35 -20.50
N CYS A 163 -45.66 -3.78 -19.74
CA CYS A 163 -45.29 -2.37 -19.83
C CYS A 163 -43.83 -2.10 -19.47
N LYS A 164 -43.30 -0.97 -19.91
CA LYS A 164 -41.90 -0.54 -19.64
C LYS A 164 -41.62 -0.14 -18.18
N LEU A 165 -42.56 -0.36 -17.27
CA LEU A 165 -42.47 0.05 -15.86
C LEU A 165 -41.25 -0.53 -15.14
N GLN A 166 -41.02 -1.84 -15.29
CA GLN A 166 -39.87 -2.52 -14.66
C GLN A 166 -38.54 -1.96 -15.16
N GLU A 167 -38.44 -1.70 -16.46
CA GLU A 167 -37.23 -1.14 -17.07
C GLU A 167 -36.93 0.27 -16.53
N THR A 168 -37.98 1.10 -16.41
CA THR A 168 -37.83 2.47 -15.86
C THR A 168 -37.40 2.43 -14.38
N LEU A 169 -37.99 1.53 -13.58
CA LEU A 169 -37.62 1.34 -12.18
C LEU A 169 -36.15 0.89 -12.06
N ASN A 170 -35.73 -0.08 -12.86
CA ASN A 170 -34.35 -0.57 -12.85
C ASN A 170 -33.37 0.54 -13.20
N LYS A 171 -33.65 1.32 -14.23
CA LYS A 171 -32.87 2.51 -14.63
C LYS A 171 -32.81 3.57 -13.52
N ALA A 172 -33.92 3.79 -12.81
CA ALA A 172 -33.98 4.74 -11.70
C ALA A 172 -33.13 4.25 -10.49
N VAL A 173 -33.16 2.95 -10.18
CA VAL A 173 -32.36 2.33 -9.11
C VAL A 173 -30.86 2.45 -9.41
N GLU A 174 -30.42 2.25 -10.65
CA GLU A 174 -29.03 2.42 -11.06
C GLU A 174 -28.60 3.90 -11.05
N LEU A 175 -29.45 4.79 -11.52
CA LEU A 175 -29.10 6.21 -11.71
C LEU A 175 -29.03 6.99 -10.40
N LEU A 176 -29.88 6.70 -9.43
CA LEU A 176 -29.99 7.48 -8.18
C LEU A 176 -28.67 7.60 -7.40
N PRO A 177 -27.90 6.52 -7.15
CA PRO A 177 -26.61 6.63 -6.48
C PRO A 177 -25.60 7.49 -7.24
N GLU A 178 -25.57 7.38 -8.58
CA GLU A 178 -24.68 8.19 -9.42
C GLU A 178 -25.01 9.70 -9.33
N LEU A 179 -26.28 10.04 -9.30
CA LEU A 179 -26.73 11.44 -9.15
C LEU A 179 -26.29 12.02 -7.80
N TRP A 180 -26.39 11.26 -6.72
CA TRP A 180 -25.93 11.70 -5.40
C TRP A 180 -24.40 11.81 -5.31
N LYS A 181 -23.65 10.96 -6.02
CA LYS A 181 -22.20 11.13 -6.17
C LYS A 181 -21.86 12.45 -6.88
N LEU A 182 -22.52 12.72 -8.00
CA LEU A 182 -22.31 13.96 -8.76
C LEU A 182 -22.78 15.22 -8.00
N ALA A 183 -23.74 15.06 -7.09
CA ALA A 183 -24.22 16.12 -6.20
C ALA A 183 -23.31 16.36 -4.98
N ASP A 184 -22.17 15.65 -4.87
CA ASP A 184 -21.26 15.69 -3.74
C ASP A 184 -21.93 15.46 -2.37
N SER A 185 -22.88 14.53 -2.34
CA SER A 185 -23.62 14.13 -1.15
C SER A 185 -23.35 12.66 -0.80
N PRO A 186 -22.20 12.34 -0.20
CA PRO A 186 -21.76 10.95 0.01
C PRO A 186 -22.69 10.16 0.93
N ARG A 187 -23.33 10.81 1.90
CA ARG A 187 -24.29 10.15 2.81
C ARG A 187 -25.53 9.68 2.06
N ASP A 188 -26.07 10.52 1.20
CA ASP A 188 -27.27 10.18 0.41
C ASP A 188 -26.94 9.14 -0.66
N ALA A 189 -25.71 9.16 -1.19
CA ALA A 189 -25.23 8.14 -2.11
C ALA A 189 -25.16 6.77 -1.40
N ILE A 190 -24.59 6.66 -0.21
CA ILE A 190 -24.54 5.41 0.59
C ILE A 190 -25.96 4.89 0.88
N LEU A 191 -26.86 5.77 1.31
CA LEU A 191 -28.26 5.41 1.58
C LEU A 191 -28.96 4.89 0.33
N SER A 192 -28.72 5.53 -0.83
CA SER A 192 -29.32 5.11 -2.10
C SER A 192 -28.78 3.76 -2.58
N TYR A 193 -27.48 3.47 -2.41
CA TYR A 193 -26.91 2.14 -2.69
C TYR A 193 -27.50 1.06 -1.80
N ARG A 194 -27.58 1.31 -0.49
CA ARG A 194 -28.22 0.36 0.44
C ARG A 194 -29.68 0.13 0.08
N ARG A 195 -30.41 1.19 -0.27
CA ARG A 195 -31.80 1.10 -0.75
C ARG A 195 -31.91 0.22 -2.00
N ALA A 196 -31.02 0.40 -2.96
CA ALA A 196 -30.97 -0.41 -4.19
C ALA A 196 -30.74 -1.91 -3.93
N LEU A 197 -29.98 -2.25 -2.90
CA LEU A 197 -29.61 -3.64 -2.58
C LEU A 197 -30.57 -4.31 -1.59
N LEU A 198 -31.26 -3.56 -0.75
CA LEU A 198 -32.11 -4.11 0.33
C LEU A 198 -33.55 -4.34 -0.12
N HIS A 199 -34.08 -3.54 -1.02
CA HIS A 199 -35.42 -3.72 -1.55
C HIS A 199 -35.40 -4.69 -2.75
N GLN A 200 -36.47 -5.50 -2.91
CA GLN A 200 -36.59 -6.45 -4.03
C GLN A 200 -37.08 -5.74 -5.30
N TRP A 201 -36.14 -5.28 -6.12
CA TRP A 201 -36.42 -4.57 -7.38
C TRP A 201 -36.52 -5.47 -8.60
N ASN A 202 -36.34 -6.80 -8.45
CA ASN A 202 -36.24 -7.76 -9.56
C ASN A 202 -35.15 -7.40 -10.57
N LEU A 203 -34.00 -6.93 -10.07
CA LEU A 203 -32.81 -6.67 -10.90
C LEU A 203 -32.21 -7.98 -11.37
N ASP A 204 -31.65 -7.99 -12.57
CA ASP A 204 -30.85 -9.10 -13.07
C ASP A 204 -29.55 -9.26 -12.27
N ALA A 205 -28.95 -10.44 -12.35
CA ALA A 205 -27.76 -10.75 -11.57
C ALA A 205 -26.55 -9.87 -11.91
N GLN A 206 -26.41 -9.47 -13.17
CA GLN A 206 -25.34 -8.60 -13.65
C GLN A 206 -25.50 -7.16 -13.15
N THR A 207 -26.69 -6.58 -13.25
CA THR A 207 -27.00 -5.24 -12.74
C THR A 207 -26.82 -5.18 -11.22
N THR A 208 -27.28 -6.21 -10.49
CA THR A 208 -27.05 -6.28 -9.04
C THR A 208 -25.57 -6.36 -8.71
N ALA A 209 -24.79 -7.12 -9.46
CA ALA A 209 -23.35 -7.22 -9.26
C ALA A 209 -22.62 -5.90 -9.55
N LYS A 210 -23.03 -5.19 -10.60
CA LYS A 210 -22.51 -3.86 -10.94
C LYS A 210 -22.75 -2.87 -9.79
N ILE A 211 -24.00 -2.81 -9.29
CA ILE A 211 -24.35 -1.94 -8.15
C ILE A 211 -23.53 -2.30 -6.90
N GLN A 212 -23.39 -3.59 -6.58
CA GLN A 212 -22.58 -4.05 -5.44
C GLN A 212 -21.12 -3.66 -5.59
N LYS A 213 -20.54 -3.80 -6.78
CA LYS A 213 -19.15 -3.40 -7.07
C LYS A 213 -18.96 -1.90 -6.94
N GLU A 214 -19.81 -1.10 -7.59
CA GLU A 214 -19.74 0.37 -7.52
C GLU A 214 -19.89 0.88 -6.08
N PHE A 215 -20.79 0.26 -5.32
CA PHE A 215 -20.98 0.58 -3.91
C PHE A 215 -19.73 0.27 -3.09
N ALA A 216 -19.13 -0.91 -3.26
CA ALA A 216 -17.89 -1.28 -2.58
C ALA A 216 -16.76 -0.31 -2.89
N ILE A 217 -16.57 0.06 -4.17
CA ILE A 217 -15.59 1.05 -4.61
C ILE A 217 -15.86 2.41 -3.95
N PHE A 218 -17.10 2.84 -3.93
CA PHE A 218 -17.49 4.10 -3.31
C PHE A 218 -17.19 4.13 -1.80
N LEU A 219 -17.49 3.05 -1.08
CA LEU A 219 -17.18 2.92 0.35
C LEU A 219 -15.68 2.97 0.64
N LEU A 220 -14.85 2.40 -0.23
CA LEU A 220 -13.40 2.37 -0.04
C LEU A 220 -12.71 3.71 -0.33
N TYR A 221 -13.18 4.46 -1.33
CA TYR A 221 -12.44 5.60 -1.87
C TYR A 221 -13.12 6.96 -1.70
N SER A 222 -14.36 7.03 -1.23
CA SER A 222 -15.09 8.31 -1.10
C SER A 222 -14.63 9.19 0.05
N GLY A 223 -13.87 8.65 1.02
CA GLY A 223 -13.52 9.36 2.25
C GLY A 223 -14.70 9.69 3.17
N ALA A 224 -15.90 9.17 2.87
CA ALA A 224 -17.09 9.40 3.69
C ALA A 224 -17.00 8.66 5.03
N GLU A 225 -17.49 9.30 6.09
CA GLU A 225 -17.61 8.64 7.39
C GLU A 225 -18.63 7.48 7.35
N ALA A 226 -18.34 6.45 8.13
CA ALA A 226 -19.24 5.31 8.28
C ALA A 226 -20.60 5.76 8.85
N ILE A 227 -21.66 5.41 8.12
CA ILE A 227 -23.03 5.62 8.60
C ILE A 227 -23.50 4.28 9.18
N PRO A 228 -23.77 4.18 10.49
CA PRO A 228 -24.23 2.93 11.07
C PRO A 228 -25.55 2.49 10.43
N PRO A 229 -25.73 1.18 10.15
CA PRO A 229 -26.99 0.68 9.63
C PRO A 229 -28.12 0.92 10.63
N THR A 230 -29.32 1.17 10.11
CA THR A 230 -30.51 1.41 10.95
C THR A 230 -30.83 0.18 11.81
N LEU A 231 -31.33 0.40 13.02
CA LEU A 231 -31.65 -0.66 14.02
C LEU A 231 -32.54 -1.81 13.48
N ARG A 232 -33.33 -1.57 12.43
CA ARG A 232 -34.15 -2.60 11.77
C ARG A 232 -33.35 -3.78 11.17
N PHE A 233 -32.07 -3.54 10.84
CA PHE A 233 -31.18 -4.56 10.26
C PHE A 233 -30.38 -5.33 11.32
N GLN A 234 -30.46 -4.91 12.59
CA GLN A 234 -29.72 -5.54 13.70
C GLN A 234 -30.50 -6.69 14.38
N MET A 235 -31.76 -6.93 13.98
CA MET A 235 -32.64 -7.92 14.65
C MET A 235 -32.48 -9.38 14.13
N GLY A 236 -31.48 -9.70 13.37
CA GLY A 236 -31.16 -11.06 12.96
C GLY A 236 -29.73 -11.43 13.35
N ASN A 237 -29.41 -12.73 13.45
CA ASN A 237 -28.03 -13.24 13.61
C ASN A 237 -27.14 -12.92 12.40
N ALA A 238 -27.43 -11.88 11.62
CA ALA A 238 -26.68 -11.45 10.48
C ALA A 238 -25.50 -10.57 10.91
N PHE A 239 -24.36 -10.77 10.30
CA PHE A 239 -23.19 -9.91 10.46
C PHE A 239 -23.54 -8.47 10.06
N VAL A 240 -23.36 -7.53 10.97
CA VAL A 240 -23.56 -6.09 10.73
C VAL A 240 -22.21 -5.40 10.65
N PRO A 241 -21.83 -4.86 9.49
CA PRO A 241 -20.55 -4.16 9.33
C PRO A 241 -20.50 -2.91 10.22
N LYS A 242 -19.37 -2.69 10.90
CA LYS A 242 -19.15 -1.58 11.81
C LYS A 242 -18.67 -0.32 11.11
N ASN A 243 -18.01 -0.49 9.99
CA ASN A 243 -17.43 0.60 9.21
C ASN A 243 -17.56 0.35 7.70
N ASN A 244 -17.25 1.37 6.91
CA ASN A 244 -17.33 1.30 5.45
C ASN A 244 -16.43 0.22 4.84
N VAL A 245 -15.26 -0.03 5.43
CA VAL A 245 -14.31 -1.03 4.93
C VAL A 245 -14.88 -2.44 5.12
N GLU A 246 -15.46 -2.74 6.28
CA GLU A 246 -16.10 -4.04 6.53
C GLU A 246 -17.30 -4.27 5.60
N GLU A 247 -18.11 -3.23 5.32
CA GLU A 247 -19.23 -3.33 4.39
C GLU A 247 -18.74 -3.57 2.95
N ALA A 248 -17.68 -2.88 2.52
CA ALA A 248 -17.07 -3.09 1.21
C ALA A 248 -16.48 -4.50 1.07
N ILE A 249 -15.78 -5.01 2.08
CA ILE A 249 -15.25 -6.39 2.11
C ILE A 249 -16.40 -7.40 1.96
N LEU A 250 -17.48 -7.22 2.72
CA LEU A 250 -18.65 -8.10 2.64
C LEU A 250 -19.25 -8.13 1.21
N LEU A 251 -19.43 -6.96 0.60
CA LEU A 251 -19.95 -6.85 -0.77
C LEU A 251 -19.03 -7.54 -1.79
N LEU A 252 -17.72 -7.34 -1.68
CA LEU A 252 -16.73 -7.95 -2.58
C LEU A 252 -16.65 -9.48 -2.40
N ILE A 253 -16.77 -9.99 -1.18
CA ILE A 253 -16.83 -11.43 -0.91
C ILE A 253 -18.12 -12.04 -1.51
N ILE A 254 -19.25 -11.35 -1.40
CA ILE A 254 -20.51 -11.79 -2.04
C ILE A 254 -20.33 -11.84 -3.56
N LEU A 255 -19.67 -10.86 -4.17
CA LEU A 255 -19.36 -10.86 -5.60
C LEU A 255 -18.45 -12.01 -5.99
N LEU A 256 -17.37 -12.25 -5.25
CA LEU A 256 -16.45 -13.37 -5.48
C LEU A 256 -17.17 -14.70 -5.42
N ARG A 257 -18.09 -14.88 -4.46
CA ARG A 257 -18.94 -16.07 -4.37
C ARG A 257 -19.89 -16.22 -5.56
N LYS A 258 -20.45 -15.12 -6.07
CA LYS A 258 -21.30 -15.16 -7.29
C LYS A 258 -20.49 -15.57 -8.52
N VAL A 259 -19.24 -15.13 -8.64
CA VAL A 259 -18.31 -15.57 -9.68
C VAL A 259 -18.01 -17.05 -9.55
N SER A 260 -17.67 -17.53 -8.34
CA SER A 260 -17.39 -18.96 -8.11
C SER A 260 -18.57 -19.87 -8.48
N LEU A 261 -19.80 -19.39 -8.28
CA LEU A 261 -21.04 -20.07 -8.68
C LEU A 261 -21.41 -19.86 -10.17
N LYS A 262 -20.53 -19.20 -10.97
CA LYS A 262 -20.76 -18.87 -12.39
C LYS A 262 -22.07 -18.10 -12.66
N ARG A 263 -22.52 -17.29 -11.70
CA ARG A 263 -23.72 -16.44 -11.84
C ARG A 263 -23.42 -15.11 -12.50
N ILE A 264 -22.16 -14.66 -12.43
CA ILE A 264 -21.64 -13.43 -13.04
C ILE A 264 -20.31 -13.74 -13.73
N GLU A 265 -19.94 -12.91 -14.70
CA GLU A 265 -18.65 -13.00 -15.39
C GLU A 265 -17.49 -12.61 -14.46
N TRP A 266 -16.31 -13.14 -14.75
CA TRP A 266 -15.08 -12.82 -14.02
C TRP A 266 -14.66 -11.36 -14.26
N ASP A 267 -14.33 -10.69 -13.16
CA ASP A 267 -13.80 -9.32 -13.18
C ASP A 267 -12.63 -9.22 -12.19
N SER A 268 -11.42 -9.04 -12.71
CA SER A 268 -10.17 -8.98 -11.91
C SER A 268 -10.20 -7.87 -10.86
N SER A 269 -10.88 -6.75 -11.16
CA SER A 269 -10.96 -5.61 -10.24
C SER A 269 -11.62 -5.94 -8.90
N ILE A 270 -12.46 -6.99 -8.82
CA ILE A 270 -13.07 -7.45 -7.57
C ILE A 270 -11.98 -7.90 -6.59
N LEU A 271 -11.01 -8.68 -7.08
CA LEU A 271 -9.89 -9.14 -6.24
C LEU A 271 -8.91 -8.01 -5.91
N ASP A 272 -8.66 -7.09 -6.84
CA ASP A 272 -7.80 -5.94 -6.59
C ASP A 272 -8.34 -5.08 -5.43
N HIS A 273 -9.62 -4.73 -5.47
CA HIS A 273 -10.25 -3.96 -4.39
C HIS A 273 -10.37 -4.76 -3.08
N LEU A 274 -10.62 -6.07 -3.16
CA LEU A 274 -10.73 -6.92 -1.98
C LEU A 274 -9.37 -7.11 -1.30
N SER A 275 -8.30 -7.33 -2.07
CA SER A 275 -6.94 -7.43 -1.54
C SER A 275 -6.48 -6.12 -0.91
N PHE A 276 -6.79 -4.98 -1.52
CA PHE A 276 -6.55 -3.66 -0.95
C PHE A 276 -7.28 -3.46 0.39
N ALA A 277 -8.59 -3.73 0.42
CA ALA A 277 -9.40 -3.58 1.63
C ALA A 277 -8.90 -4.48 2.78
N LEU A 278 -8.55 -5.74 2.47
CA LEU A 278 -8.01 -6.69 3.44
C LEU A 278 -6.57 -6.40 3.86
N SER A 279 -5.78 -5.73 3.02
CA SER A 279 -4.43 -5.27 3.42
C SER A 279 -4.50 -4.21 4.52
N ILE A 280 -5.53 -3.36 4.49
CA ILE A 280 -5.76 -2.31 5.51
C ILE A 280 -6.38 -2.90 6.78
N SER A 281 -7.39 -3.77 6.64
CA SER A 281 -8.13 -4.32 7.78
C SER A 281 -7.45 -5.53 8.45
N GLY A 282 -6.47 -6.15 7.77
CA GLY A 282 -5.90 -7.45 8.11
C GLY A 282 -6.83 -8.60 7.66
N GLY A 283 -6.26 -9.73 7.28
CA GLY A 283 -7.04 -10.91 6.86
C GLY A 283 -6.74 -11.41 5.45
N LEU A 284 -5.63 -11.01 4.86
CA LEU A 284 -5.16 -11.49 3.55
C LEU A 284 -5.02 -13.02 3.50
N LYS A 285 -4.70 -13.65 4.63
CA LYS A 285 -4.65 -15.12 4.74
C LYS A 285 -6.02 -15.76 4.49
N GLY A 286 -7.10 -15.11 4.96
CA GLY A 286 -8.48 -15.56 4.66
C GLY A 286 -8.79 -15.45 3.17
N LEU A 287 -8.31 -14.40 2.50
CA LEU A 287 -8.44 -14.27 1.04
C LEU A 287 -7.63 -15.34 0.31
N ALA A 288 -6.39 -15.62 0.72
CA ALA A 288 -5.58 -16.67 0.12
C ALA A 288 -6.33 -18.01 0.16
N ASN A 289 -6.87 -18.41 1.31
CA ASN A 289 -7.66 -19.65 1.43
C ASN A 289 -8.89 -19.65 0.52
N GLN A 290 -9.61 -18.52 0.39
CA GLN A 290 -10.76 -18.42 -0.51
C GLN A 290 -10.36 -18.51 -1.99
N VAL A 291 -9.23 -17.92 -2.37
CA VAL A 291 -8.70 -18.00 -3.74
C VAL A 291 -8.23 -19.43 -4.05
N GLU A 292 -7.64 -20.16 -3.09
CA GLU A 292 -7.26 -21.56 -3.22
C GLU A 292 -8.48 -22.50 -3.41
N GLU A 293 -9.60 -22.17 -2.75
CA GLU A 293 -10.86 -22.94 -2.86
C GLU A 293 -11.64 -22.65 -4.16
N LEU A 294 -11.26 -21.65 -4.94
CA LEU A 294 -11.93 -21.35 -6.20
C LEU A 294 -11.77 -22.49 -7.21
N LEU A 295 -12.84 -22.76 -7.93
CA LEU A 295 -12.86 -23.82 -8.95
C LEU A 295 -11.80 -23.55 -10.03
N PRO A 296 -11.04 -24.58 -10.47
CA PRO A 296 -10.11 -24.47 -11.57
C PRO A 296 -10.78 -23.89 -12.82
N GLY A 297 -10.18 -22.87 -13.42
CA GLY A 297 -10.70 -22.19 -14.61
C GLY A 297 -11.68 -21.05 -14.35
N ALA A 298 -12.00 -20.72 -13.09
CA ALA A 298 -12.74 -19.49 -12.75
C ALA A 298 -11.85 -18.24 -12.91
N ILE A 299 -10.57 -18.39 -12.63
CA ILE A 299 -9.55 -17.33 -12.76
C ILE A 299 -8.43 -17.86 -13.66
N GLY A 300 -7.79 -17.00 -14.43
CA GLY A 300 -6.58 -17.34 -15.17
C GLY A 300 -5.47 -17.81 -14.22
N TRP A 301 -4.77 -18.91 -14.55
CA TRP A 301 -3.74 -19.47 -13.68
C TRP A 301 -2.65 -18.45 -13.31
N LYS A 302 -2.32 -17.52 -14.20
CA LYS A 302 -1.36 -16.43 -14.00
C LYS A 302 -1.83 -15.45 -12.92
N GLU A 303 -3.06 -14.99 -13.01
CA GLU A 303 -3.69 -14.12 -12.01
C GLU A 303 -3.80 -14.83 -10.66
N TRP A 304 -4.16 -16.11 -10.67
CA TRP A 304 -4.29 -16.93 -9.48
C TRP A 304 -2.96 -17.00 -8.70
N TYR A 305 -1.84 -17.37 -9.36
CA TYR A 305 -0.53 -17.38 -8.71
C TYR A 305 -0.11 -16.01 -8.21
N HIS A 306 -0.35 -14.96 -9.01
CA HIS A 306 0.03 -13.60 -8.65
C HIS A 306 -0.71 -13.09 -7.41
N ILE A 307 -2.03 -13.29 -7.36
CA ILE A 307 -2.86 -12.86 -6.23
C ILE A 307 -2.50 -13.63 -4.96
N LEU A 308 -2.33 -14.94 -5.03
CA LEU A 308 -1.90 -15.74 -3.89
C LEU A 308 -0.54 -15.27 -3.36
N ALA A 309 0.42 -15.06 -4.25
CA ALA A 309 1.73 -14.58 -3.85
C ALA A 309 1.67 -13.19 -3.19
N LEU A 310 0.82 -12.28 -3.69
CA LEU A 310 0.59 -10.97 -3.05
C LEU A 310 -0.05 -11.11 -1.67
N CYS A 311 -1.02 -12.02 -1.50
CA CYS A 311 -1.66 -12.26 -0.21
C CYS A 311 -0.65 -12.78 0.82
N TYR A 312 0.19 -13.77 0.45
CA TYR A 312 1.22 -14.31 1.35
C TYR A 312 2.31 -13.29 1.66
N HIS A 313 2.73 -12.49 0.67
CA HIS A 313 3.68 -11.39 0.91
C HIS A 313 3.10 -10.34 1.88
N GLY A 314 1.84 -9.97 1.72
CA GLY A 314 1.16 -9.04 2.63
C GLY A 314 0.99 -9.55 4.06
N GLU A 315 0.99 -10.86 4.28
CA GLU A 315 0.99 -11.51 5.61
C GLU A 315 2.41 -11.72 6.18
N GLY A 316 3.46 -11.33 5.42
CA GLY A 316 4.87 -11.54 5.82
C GLY A 316 5.38 -12.97 5.58
N GLU A 317 4.65 -13.80 4.83
CA GLU A 317 5.09 -15.15 4.43
C GLU A 317 5.89 -15.09 3.12
N ASP A 318 7.02 -14.36 3.12
CA ASP A 318 7.81 -14.06 1.92
C ASP A 318 8.35 -15.30 1.21
N PHE A 319 8.68 -16.38 1.92
CA PHE A 319 9.16 -17.61 1.30
C PHE A 319 8.10 -18.33 0.48
N THR A 320 6.86 -18.39 0.99
CA THR A 320 5.71 -18.95 0.27
C THR A 320 5.38 -18.11 -0.97
N ALA A 321 5.38 -16.80 -0.83
CA ALA A 321 5.17 -15.87 -1.93
C ALA A 321 6.24 -16.03 -3.01
N LEU A 322 7.52 -16.13 -2.61
CA LEU A 322 8.66 -16.32 -3.50
C LEU A 322 8.54 -17.62 -4.31
N ASP A 323 8.14 -18.72 -3.66
CA ASP A 323 7.96 -20.01 -4.34
C ASP A 323 6.84 -19.95 -5.39
N LEU A 324 5.74 -19.27 -5.09
CA LEU A 324 4.63 -19.06 -6.03
C LEU A 324 5.06 -18.23 -7.24
N TRP A 325 5.77 -17.10 -7.03
CA TRP A 325 6.30 -16.30 -8.14
C TRP A 325 7.37 -17.04 -8.95
N LYS A 326 8.23 -17.82 -8.30
CA LYS A 326 9.20 -18.67 -9.01
C LYS A 326 8.51 -19.76 -9.85
N LYS A 327 7.39 -20.34 -9.38
CA LYS A 327 6.57 -21.26 -10.17
C LYS A 327 5.97 -20.57 -11.38
N LEU A 328 5.43 -19.35 -11.21
CA LEU A 328 4.91 -18.54 -12.30
C LEU A 328 5.98 -18.26 -13.38
N LEU A 329 7.19 -17.91 -12.97
CA LEU A 329 8.30 -17.55 -13.88
C LEU A 329 9.00 -18.76 -14.56
N LYS A 330 8.73 -20.00 -14.09
CA LYS A 330 9.25 -21.23 -14.71
C LYS A 330 8.50 -21.63 -15.97
N THR A 331 7.29 -21.16 -16.17
CA THR A 331 6.53 -21.41 -17.40
C THR A 331 7.08 -20.55 -18.54
N HIS A 332 7.31 -21.16 -19.70
CA HIS A 332 7.96 -20.50 -20.83
C HIS A 332 7.21 -19.26 -21.34
N GLU A 333 5.88 -19.26 -21.23
CA GLU A 333 5.03 -18.16 -21.71
C GLU A 333 5.10 -16.91 -20.80
N ASP A 334 5.35 -17.08 -19.51
CA ASP A 334 5.36 -15.98 -18.53
C ASP A 334 6.73 -15.70 -17.89
N SER A 335 7.80 -16.22 -18.50
CA SER A 335 9.16 -15.97 -18.01
C SER A 335 9.55 -14.48 -18.01
N THR A 336 8.81 -13.63 -18.73
CA THR A 336 8.99 -12.17 -18.85
C THR A 336 8.00 -11.36 -18.03
N TYR A 337 7.19 -12.00 -17.17
CA TYR A 337 6.18 -11.29 -16.39
C TYR A 337 6.81 -10.32 -15.38
N LEU A 338 6.82 -9.05 -15.76
CA LEU A 338 7.55 -7.98 -15.06
C LEU A 338 7.19 -7.82 -13.57
N PRO A 339 5.90 -7.82 -13.15
CA PRO A 339 5.57 -7.71 -11.73
C PRO A 339 6.18 -8.82 -10.87
N ALA A 340 6.12 -10.08 -11.32
CA ALA A 340 6.73 -11.19 -10.59
C ALA A 340 8.25 -11.07 -10.49
N LEU A 341 8.93 -10.65 -11.58
CA LEU A 341 10.36 -10.41 -11.56
C LEU A 341 10.76 -9.34 -10.55
N LEU A 342 9.98 -8.24 -10.47
CA LEU A 342 10.23 -7.15 -9.51
C LEU A 342 10.01 -7.60 -8.06
N PHE A 343 8.95 -8.35 -7.76
CA PHE A 343 8.70 -8.88 -6.41
C PHE A 343 9.75 -9.91 -6.00
N VAL A 344 10.14 -10.84 -6.90
CA VAL A 344 11.22 -11.79 -6.64
C VAL A 344 12.52 -11.04 -6.35
N SER A 345 12.87 -10.02 -7.14
CA SER A 345 14.05 -9.21 -6.90
C SER A 345 13.99 -8.48 -5.55
N LYS A 346 12.83 -7.92 -5.17
CA LYS A 346 12.63 -7.23 -3.89
C LYS A 346 12.85 -8.17 -2.71
N ILE A 347 12.21 -9.35 -2.70
CA ILE A 347 12.30 -10.31 -1.60
C ILE A 347 13.70 -10.92 -1.53
N CYS A 348 14.26 -11.36 -2.66
CA CYS A 348 15.59 -11.95 -2.71
C CYS A 348 16.69 -10.92 -2.40
N GLY A 349 16.50 -9.64 -2.79
CA GLY A 349 17.44 -8.56 -2.47
C GLY A 349 17.54 -8.25 -0.96
N ALA A 350 16.47 -8.52 -0.20
CA ALA A 350 16.48 -8.39 1.26
C ALA A 350 17.13 -9.60 1.98
N SER A 351 17.29 -10.75 1.31
CA SER A 351 17.79 -11.99 1.90
C SER A 351 19.19 -12.32 1.41
N SER A 352 20.15 -12.47 2.30
CA SER A 352 21.54 -12.83 1.97
C SER A 352 21.68 -14.19 1.26
N THR A 353 20.75 -15.12 1.46
CA THR A 353 20.79 -16.47 0.88
C THR A 353 20.33 -16.55 -0.58
N TYR A 354 19.48 -15.61 -1.03
CA TYR A 354 18.86 -15.62 -2.39
C TYR A 354 19.27 -14.44 -3.26
N VAL A 355 20.33 -13.73 -2.90
CA VAL A 355 20.74 -12.48 -3.56
C VAL A 355 21.04 -12.67 -5.05
N GLU A 356 21.68 -13.76 -5.46
CA GLU A 356 21.98 -14.04 -6.87
C GLU A 356 20.69 -14.23 -7.70
N ASP A 357 19.67 -14.87 -7.13
CA ASP A 357 18.35 -14.97 -7.75
C ASP A 357 17.70 -13.58 -7.90
N GLY A 358 17.89 -12.72 -6.89
CA GLY A 358 17.45 -11.32 -6.91
C GLY A 358 18.10 -10.52 -8.03
N ILE A 359 19.42 -10.59 -8.15
CA ILE A 359 20.19 -9.91 -9.22
C ILE A 359 19.76 -10.40 -10.61
N SER A 360 19.66 -11.74 -10.78
CA SER A 360 19.25 -12.31 -12.08
C SER A 360 17.84 -11.89 -12.47
N SER A 361 16.91 -11.88 -11.52
CA SER A 361 15.52 -11.44 -11.73
C SER A 361 15.45 -9.94 -12.05
N ALA A 362 16.24 -9.11 -11.35
CA ALA A 362 16.31 -7.68 -11.61
C ALA A 362 16.88 -7.37 -13.00
N ARG A 363 17.95 -8.06 -13.44
CA ARG A 363 18.51 -7.90 -14.80
C ARG A 363 17.48 -8.28 -15.87
N ARG A 364 16.79 -9.42 -15.70
CA ARG A 364 15.69 -9.80 -16.59
C ARG A 364 14.56 -8.78 -16.59
N ALA A 365 14.23 -8.18 -15.44
CA ALA A 365 13.24 -7.12 -15.36
C ALA A 365 13.67 -5.88 -16.15
N VAL A 366 14.94 -5.48 -16.08
CA VAL A 366 15.50 -4.37 -16.87
C VAL A 366 15.45 -4.68 -18.36
N GLU A 367 15.86 -5.88 -18.79
CA GLU A 367 15.83 -6.31 -20.19
C GLU A 367 14.41 -6.30 -20.77
N ASN A 368 13.42 -6.75 -20.00
CA ASN A 368 12.03 -6.84 -20.44
C ASN A 368 11.25 -5.52 -20.33
N SER A 369 11.76 -4.52 -19.61
CA SER A 369 11.07 -3.24 -19.41
C SER A 369 11.26 -2.24 -20.55
N HIS A 370 12.11 -2.54 -21.55
CA HIS A 370 12.34 -1.67 -22.70
C HIS A 370 11.12 -1.46 -23.62
N VAL A 371 10.02 -2.15 -23.39
CA VAL A 371 8.84 -2.20 -24.26
C VAL A 371 7.67 -1.36 -23.74
N GLY A 372 7.88 -0.26 -23.01
CA GLY A 372 6.73 0.62 -22.89
C GLY A 372 6.52 1.51 -21.66
N CYS A 373 7.34 1.47 -20.61
CA CYS A 373 7.12 2.37 -19.49
C CYS A 373 8.42 2.77 -18.75
N ASP A 374 8.84 4.03 -18.91
CA ASP A 374 10.05 4.58 -18.27
C ASP A 374 9.99 4.47 -16.73
N GLN A 375 8.80 4.54 -16.14
CA GLN A 375 8.63 4.43 -14.67
C GLN A 375 8.96 3.01 -14.17
N LEU A 376 8.48 1.98 -14.86
CA LEU A 376 8.77 0.58 -14.50
C LEU A 376 10.24 0.24 -14.73
N LEU A 377 10.86 0.77 -15.78
CA LEU A 377 12.28 0.64 -16.00
C LEU A 377 13.08 1.30 -14.88
N GLY A 378 12.66 2.48 -14.40
CA GLY A 378 13.26 3.14 -13.24
C GLY A 378 13.18 2.28 -11.97
N VAL A 379 12.03 1.61 -11.72
CA VAL A 379 11.87 0.68 -10.60
C VAL A 379 12.77 -0.55 -10.78
N ALA A 380 12.84 -1.13 -11.97
CA ALA A 380 13.69 -2.31 -12.25
C ALA A 380 15.19 -1.98 -12.04
N GLN A 381 15.64 -0.82 -12.51
CA GLN A 381 17.00 -0.32 -12.25
C GLN A 381 17.28 -0.10 -10.76
N CYS A 382 16.31 0.43 -10.03
CA CYS A 382 16.40 0.59 -8.58
C CYS A 382 16.55 -0.76 -7.87
N MET A 383 15.72 -1.75 -8.20
CA MET A 383 15.80 -3.09 -7.62
C MET A 383 17.13 -3.77 -7.96
N LEU A 384 17.66 -3.58 -9.17
CA LEU A 384 18.98 -4.07 -9.54
C LEU A 384 20.07 -3.44 -8.67
N GLY A 385 20.04 -2.12 -8.51
CA GLY A 385 20.99 -1.41 -7.66
C GLY A 385 20.95 -1.88 -6.20
N ILE A 386 19.75 -2.04 -5.63
CA ILE A 386 19.56 -2.53 -4.26
C ILE A 386 20.09 -3.96 -4.11
N SER A 387 19.78 -4.86 -5.03
CA SER A 387 20.21 -6.26 -4.99
C SER A 387 21.74 -6.40 -5.13
N LEU A 388 22.37 -5.64 -6.01
CA LEU A 388 23.81 -5.58 -6.17
C LEU A 388 24.50 -5.06 -4.91
N SER A 389 23.95 -4.00 -4.32
CA SER A 389 24.48 -3.34 -3.14
C SER A 389 24.38 -4.23 -1.89
N ALA A 390 23.26 -4.94 -1.70
CA ALA A 390 23.09 -5.89 -0.60
C ALA A 390 24.11 -7.04 -0.64
N ASN A 391 24.58 -7.41 -1.81
CA ASN A 391 25.50 -8.54 -2.01
C ASN A 391 26.98 -8.14 -1.95
N CYS A 392 27.32 -6.89 -1.71
CA CYS A 392 28.73 -6.47 -1.63
C CYS A 392 29.46 -7.07 -0.41
N GLY A 393 28.73 -7.45 0.65
CA GLY A 393 29.28 -8.09 1.86
C GLY A 393 29.52 -9.59 1.75
N SER A 394 28.91 -10.31 0.78
CA SER A 394 29.11 -11.75 0.66
C SER A 394 30.40 -12.08 -0.10
N ALA A 395 31.04 -13.14 0.27
CA ALA A 395 32.35 -13.74 -0.01
C ALA A 395 32.85 -13.76 -1.46
N VAL A 396 32.89 -12.65 -2.15
CA VAL A 396 33.41 -12.55 -3.50
C VAL A 396 34.78 -11.88 -3.52
N SER A 397 35.60 -12.14 -4.55
CA SER A 397 36.89 -11.46 -4.72
C SER A 397 36.71 -9.94 -4.75
N ASP A 398 37.69 -9.18 -4.29
CA ASP A 398 37.66 -7.72 -4.21
C ASP A 398 37.32 -7.06 -5.56
N SER A 399 37.82 -7.59 -6.68
CA SER A 399 37.53 -7.08 -8.02
C SER A 399 36.03 -7.15 -8.34
N LYS A 400 35.37 -8.27 -8.02
CA LYS A 400 33.93 -8.43 -8.23
C LYS A 400 33.12 -7.55 -7.29
N ARG A 401 33.61 -7.28 -6.06
CA ARG A 401 32.95 -6.34 -5.15
C ARG A 401 32.95 -4.93 -5.70
N VAL A 402 34.09 -4.44 -6.18
CA VAL A 402 34.20 -3.12 -6.81
C VAL A 402 33.33 -3.00 -8.06
N GLU A 403 33.32 -4.06 -8.90
CA GLU A 403 32.46 -4.12 -10.08
C GLU A 403 30.98 -4.04 -9.71
N ARG A 404 30.53 -4.80 -8.73
CA ARG A 404 29.14 -4.76 -8.22
C ARG A 404 28.78 -3.41 -7.61
N GLN A 405 29.67 -2.78 -6.85
CA GLN A 405 29.45 -1.45 -6.29
C GLN A 405 29.32 -0.37 -7.39
N THR A 406 30.15 -0.45 -8.43
CA THR A 406 30.07 0.50 -9.56
C THR A 406 28.82 0.28 -10.38
N GLU A 407 28.42 -0.97 -10.64
CA GLU A 407 27.18 -1.33 -11.32
C GLU A 407 25.95 -0.89 -10.49
N ALA A 408 25.97 -1.11 -9.16
CA ALA A 408 24.90 -0.68 -8.26
C ALA A 408 24.66 0.83 -8.31
N LEU A 409 25.74 1.60 -8.18
CA LEU A 409 25.65 3.06 -8.23
C LEU A 409 25.13 3.53 -9.59
N LYS A 410 25.67 2.99 -10.70
CA LYS A 410 25.24 3.33 -12.06
C LYS A 410 23.75 3.01 -12.29
N SER A 411 23.28 1.88 -11.77
CA SER A 411 21.86 1.48 -11.87
C SER A 411 20.96 2.42 -11.10
N LEU A 412 21.36 2.82 -9.87
CA LEU A 412 20.61 3.79 -9.05
C LEU A 412 20.61 5.20 -9.67
N GLU A 413 21.72 5.65 -10.25
CA GLU A 413 21.78 6.92 -10.98
C GLU A 413 20.90 6.92 -12.22
N ASN A 414 20.83 5.81 -12.95
CA ASN A 414 19.94 5.64 -14.09
C ASN A 414 18.48 5.70 -13.63
N ALA A 415 18.12 4.98 -12.57
CA ALA A 415 16.78 5.02 -11.97
C ALA A 415 16.38 6.44 -11.56
N ALA A 416 17.29 7.18 -10.90
CA ALA A 416 17.07 8.55 -10.48
C ALA A 416 16.84 9.52 -11.67
N ARG A 417 17.62 9.35 -12.76
CA ARG A 417 17.44 10.14 -14.00
C ARG A 417 16.09 9.87 -14.66
N MET A 418 15.67 8.60 -14.77
CA MET A 418 14.39 8.21 -15.36
C MET A 418 13.21 8.77 -14.59
N THR A 419 13.29 8.79 -13.26
CA THR A 419 12.26 9.35 -12.39
C THR A 419 12.38 10.85 -12.17
N LYS A 420 13.28 11.53 -12.90
CA LYS A 420 13.54 12.98 -12.79
C LYS A 420 13.84 13.41 -11.35
N MET A 421 14.50 12.56 -10.58
CA MET A 421 14.83 12.79 -9.16
C MET A 421 13.60 13.08 -8.27
N LEU A 422 12.42 12.55 -8.62
CA LEU A 422 11.18 12.78 -7.86
C LEU A 422 10.75 11.58 -7.00
N ASN A 423 11.37 10.42 -7.17
CA ASN A 423 11.03 9.24 -6.37
C ASN A 423 11.89 9.18 -5.09
N PRO A 424 11.30 9.34 -3.90
CA PRO A 424 12.06 9.39 -2.65
C PRO A 424 12.76 8.06 -2.33
N VAL A 425 12.17 6.91 -2.69
CA VAL A 425 12.79 5.60 -2.45
C VAL A 425 14.09 5.45 -3.23
N ILE A 426 14.09 5.84 -4.51
CA ILE A 426 15.29 5.79 -5.36
C ILE A 426 16.38 6.72 -4.83
N ILE A 427 16.00 7.94 -4.44
CA ILE A 427 16.94 8.93 -3.88
C ILE A 427 17.52 8.45 -2.55
N TYR A 428 16.71 7.81 -1.70
CA TYR A 428 17.19 7.22 -0.45
C TYR A 428 18.27 6.16 -0.70
N HIS A 429 18.03 5.21 -1.61
CA HIS A 429 19.01 4.17 -1.93
C HIS A 429 20.24 4.73 -2.65
N LEU A 430 20.08 5.74 -3.52
CA LEU A 430 21.19 6.44 -4.15
C LEU A 430 22.05 7.19 -3.12
N CYS A 431 21.41 7.84 -2.16
CA CYS A 431 22.08 8.49 -1.03
C CYS A 431 22.87 7.49 -0.20
N LEU A 432 22.25 6.37 0.16
CA LEU A 432 22.82 5.31 0.94
C LEU A 432 24.06 4.69 0.24
N GLU A 433 23.97 4.40 -1.05
CA GLU A 433 25.10 3.84 -1.81
C GLU A 433 26.26 4.81 -1.94
N ASN A 434 25.99 6.11 -2.14
CA ASN A 434 27.05 7.14 -2.11
C ASN A 434 27.71 7.24 -0.73
N ALA A 435 26.93 7.15 0.35
CA ALA A 435 27.45 7.16 1.72
C ALA A 435 28.35 5.95 2.00
N GLU A 436 27.93 4.74 1.60
CA GLU A 436 28.71 3.50 1.71
C GLU A 436 30.04 3.56 0.94
N GLN A 437 30.01 4.19 -0.24
CA GLN A 437 31.23 4.43 -1.05
C GLN A 437 32.06 5.63 -0.56
N ARG A 438 31.70 6.23 0.60
CA ARG A 438 32.37 7.39 1.18
C ARG A 438 32.38 8.66 0.29
N LYS A 439 31.45 8.76 -0.67
CA LYS A 439 31.20 9.98 -1.44
C LYS A 439 30.25 10.89 -0.66
N LEU A 440 30.75 11.40 0.48
CA LEU A 440 29.94 12.04 1.51
C LEU A 440 29.23 13.33 1.01
N ASP A 441 29.88 14.12 0.15
CA ASP A 441 29.29 15.35 -0.39
C ASP A 441 28.09 15.07 -1.31
N ALA A 442 28.21 14.06 -2.18
CA ALA A 442 27.10 13.62 -3.03
C ALA A 442 25.96 13.04 -2.18
N ALA A 443 26.28 12.22 -1.19
CA ALA A 443 25.32 11.67 -0.26
C ALA A 443 24.59 12.78 0.52
N LEU A 444 25.29 13.79 1.01
CA LEU A 444 24.72 14.94 1.71
C LEU A 444 23.70 15.70 0.86
N ASN A 445 24.04 15.94 -0.42
CA ASN A 445 23.14 16.60 -1.35
C ASN A 445 21.87 15.80 -1.61
N HIS A 446 22.01 14.47 -1.79
CA HIS A 446 20.86 13.59 -1.97
C HIS A 446 20.00 13.48 -0.71
N ALA A 447 20.59 13.43 0.49
CA ALA A 447 19.86 13.42 1.76
C ALA A 447 19.04 14.70 1.96
N LYS A 448 19.63 15.88 1.70
CA LYS A 448 18.93 17.16 1.76
C LYS A 448 17.79 17.24 0.73
N HIS A 449 17.99 16.69 -0.46
CA HIS A 449 16.96 16.62 -1.49
C HIS A 449 15.81 15.70 -1.07
N LEU A 450 16.11 14.52 -0.52
CA LEU A 450 15.13 13.58 0.01
C LEU A 450 14.21 14.23 1.04
N LEU A 451 14.78 14.91 2.04
CA LEU A 451 14.01 15.57 3.08
C LEU A 451 13.11 16.69 2.56
N LYS A 452 13.56 17.41 1.50
CA LYS A 452 12.73 18.42 0.83
C LYS A 452 11.53 17.79 0.11
N LEU A 453 11.74 16.67 -0.56
CA LEU A 453 10.67 15.97 -1.29
C LEU A 453 9.57 15.45 -0.37
N GLU A 454 9.94 14.89 0.77
CA GLU A 454 9.01 14.29 1.72
C GLU A 454 8.54 15.25 2.82
N GLY A 455 8.92 16.52 2.74
CA GLY A 455 8.54 17.51 3.74
C GLY A 455 9.01 17.18 5.16
N GLY A 456 10.05 16.36 5.31
CA GLY A 456 10.60 15.96 6.60
C GLY A 456 9.88 14.79 7.28
N SER A 457 8.92 14.12 6.63
CA SER A 457 8.16 13.00 7.23
C SER A 457 8.98 11.70 7.38
N ASN A 458 10.08 11.54 6.65
CA ASN A 458 10.86 10.31 6.61
C ASN A 458 11.94 10.27 7.70
N ILE A 459 11.71 9.50 8.75
CA ILE A 459 12.66 9.31 9.86
C ILE A 459 13.98 8.71 9.38
N ARG A 460 13.95 7.75 8.47
CA ARG A 460 15.16 7.13 7.92
C ARG A 460 16.03 8.14 7.17
N GLY A 461 15.39 9.11 6.49
CA GLY A 461 16.09 10.21 5.82
C GLY A 461 16.83 11.10 6.81
N TRP A 462 16.22 11.42 7.95
CA TRP A 462 16.84 12.21 9.02
C TRP A 462 18.03 11.49 9.65
N ILE A 463 17.88 10.21 9.96
CA ILE A 463 18.94 9.36 10.53
C ILE A 463 20.12 9.25 9.56
N LEU A 464 19.83 9.00 8.28
CA LEU A 464 20.87 8.89 7.25
C LEU A 464 21.64 10.21 7.10
N LEU A 465 20.94 11.36 7.10
CA LEU A 465 21.57 12.68 7.06
C LEU A 465 22.47 12.91 8.27
N ALA A 466 22.02 12.57 9.47
CA ALA A 466 22.82 12.69 10.69
C ALA A 466 24.06 11.77 10.66
N ARG A 467 23.93 10.54 10.15
CA ARG A 467 25.06 9.61 9.96
C ARG A 467 26.08 10.16 8.95
N ILE A 468 25.63 10.76 7.85
CA ILE A 468 26.50 11.40 6.85
C ILE A 468 27.27 12.58 7.47
N LEU A 469 26.58 13.46 8.19
CA LEU A 469 27.23 14.58 8.89
C LEU A 469 28.22 14.10 9.95
N SER A 470 27.89 13.02 10.66
CA SER A 470 28.82 12.43 11.63
C SER A 470 30.07 11.86 10.96
N ALA A 471 29.93 11.29 9.76
CA ALA A 471 31.07 10.82 8.96
C ALA A 471 31.92 12.00 8.46
N GLN A 472 31.35 13.19 8.24
CA GLN A 472 32.07 14.44 7.98
C GLN A 472 32.60 15.12 9.25
N LYS A 473 32.47 14.47 10.43
CA LYS A 473 32.86 14.99 11.76
C LYS A 473 32.10 16.27 12.19
N CYS A 474 30.99 16.62 11.54
CA CYS A 474 30.13 17.75 11.90
C CYS A 474 29.09 17.35 12.97
N PHE A 475 29.56 16.91 14.15
CA PHE A 475 28.71 16.36 15.22
C PHE A 475 27.65 17.33 15.75
N PRO A 476 27.94 18.64 16.00
CA PRO A 476 26.94 19.58 16.49
C PRO A 476 25.80 19.80 15.49
N GLU A 477 26.12 19.82 14.18
CA GLU A 477 25.10 19.95 13.13
C GLU A 477 24.23 18.68 13.06
N ALA A 478 24.83 17.51 13.15
CA ALA A 478 24.13 16.23 13.19
C ALA A 478 23.16 16.17 14.39
N GLU A 479 23.58 16.63 15.57
CA GLU A 479 22.71 16.68 16.75
C GLU A 479 21.56 17.67 16.59
N THR A 480 21.81 18.83 16.00
CA THR A 480 20.76 19.83 15.69
C THR A 480 19.68 19.24 14.78
N ILE A 481 20.09 18.47 13.76
CA ILE A 481 19.19 17.80 12.82
C ILE A 481 18.37 16.72 13.53
N ILE A 482 18.99 15.92 14.39
CA ILE A 482 18.24 14.91 15.16
C ILE A 482 17.26 15.57 16.14
N ASN A 483 17.63 16.67 16.79
CA ASN A 483 16.72 17.42 17.66
C ASN A 483 15.52 17.99 16.87
N ALA A 484 15.75 18.49 15.64
CA ALA A 484 14.67 18.93 14.76
C ALA A 484 13.76 17.76 14.36
N ALA A 485 14.32 16.59 14.03
CA ALA A 485 13.54 15.40 13.75
C ALA A 485 12.70 14.95 14.94
N LEU A 486 13.26 14.93 16.14
CA LEU A 486 12.55 14.59 17.39
C LEU A 486 11.36 15.51 17.68
N SER A 487 11.46 16.81 17.30
CA SER A 487 10.38 17.76 17.47
C SER A 487 9.20 17.55 16.51
N GLN A 488 9.45 16.89 15.37
CA GLN A 488 8.45 16.67 14.32
C GLN A 488 7.84 15.25 14.38
N THR A 489 8.49 14.31 15.04
CA THR A 489 8.07 12.90 15.10
C THR A 489 7.26 12.60 16.36
N GLY A 490 6.28 11.70 16.23
CA GLY A 490 5.53 11.19 17.36
C GLY A 490 6.40 10.36 18.30
N VAL A 491 6.07 10.35 19.59
CA VAL A 491 6.83 9.65 20.64
C VAL A 491 7.11 8.17 20.31
N TRP A 492 6.19 7.53 19.61
CA TRP A 492 6.28 6.13 19.21
C TRP A 492 7.36 5.82 18.17
N GLU A 493 7.80 6.81 17.42
CA GLU A 493 8.77 6.63 16.31
C GLU A 493 10.15 7.18 16.65
N GLN A 494 10.33 7.69 17.87
CA GLN A 494 11.57 8.35 18.29
C GLN A 494 12.72 7.40 18.66
N GLY A 495 12.49 6.08 18.72
CA GLY A 495 13.46 5.13 19.24
C GLY A 495 14.84 5.21 18.58
N GLU A 496 14.92 5.08 17.26
CA GLU A 496 16.20 5.15 16.52
C GLU A 496 16.83 6.55 16.59
N LEU A 497 16.01 7.61 16.56
CA LEU A 497 16.50 8.99 16.68
C LEU A 497 17.17 9.24 18.02
N LEU A 498 16.57 8.80 19.12
CA LEU A 498 17.15 8.91 20.46
C LEU A 498 18.45 8.15 20.59
N ARG A 499 18.53 6.95 19.98
CA ARG A 499 19.79 6.17 19.96
C ARG A 499 20.88 6.92 19.22
N THR A 500 20.59 7.42 18.02
CA THR A 500 21.57 8.19 17.21
C THR A 500 22.00 9.46 17.96
N LYS A 501 21.08 10.16 18.65
CA LYS A 501 21.40 11.30 19.52
C LYS A 501 22.37 10.92 20.62
N ALA A 502 22.08 9.84 21.36
CA ALA A 502 22.93 9.41 22.46
C ALA A 502 24.37 9.05 21.97
N LYS A 503 24.49 8.41 20.78
CA LYS A 503 25.79 8.13 20.18
C LYS A 503 26.55 9.40 19.77
N LEU A 504 25.85 10.42 19.24
CA LEU A 504 26.46 11.73 18.98
C LEU A 504 27.00 12.36 20.26
N GLN A 505 26.24 12.31 21.35
CA GLN A 505 26.64 12.84 22.67
C GLN A 505 27.86 12.10 23.23
N ILE A 506 27.97 10.76 23.02
CA ILE A 506 29.14 9.98 23.43
C ILE A 506 30.42 10.47 22.72
N VAL A 507 30.34 10.69 21.40
CA VAL A 507 31.49 11.17 20.63
C VAL A 507 31.89 12.61 21.02
N GLN A 508 30.91 13.44 21.40
CA GLN A 508 31.16 14.79 21.93
C GLN A 508 31.69 14.77 23.38
N GLY A 509 31.76 13.62 24.03
CA GLY A 509 32.23 13.51 25.43
C GLY A 509 31.14 13.77 26.48
N LEU A 510 29.89 14.00 26.08
CA LEU A 510 28.74 14.33 26.92
C LEU A 510 28.10 13.05 27.53
N MET A 511 28.90 12.29 28.31
CA MET A 511 28.50 10.96 28.80
C MET A 511 27.26 10.97 29.71
N LYS A 512 27.04 12.03 30.49
CA LYS A 512 25.86 12.14 31.38
C LYS A 512 24.58 12.32 30.55
N GLU A 513 24.62 13.21 29.58
CA GLU A 513 23.49 13.46 28.68
C GLU A 513 23.15 12.22 27.84
N ALA A 514 24.17 11.48 27.38
CA ALA A 514 23.97 10.23 26.67
C ALA A 514 23.24 9.17 27.52
N ILE A 515 23.60 9.03 28.81
CA ILE A 515 22.94 8.11 29.74
C ILE A 515 21.46 8.54 29.95
N GLU A 516 21.18 9.84 30.08
CA GLU A 516 19.83 10.35 30.19
C GLU A 516 19.01 10.07 28.92
N THR A 517 19.59 10.29 27.74
CA THR A 517 18.95 10.02 26.46
C THR A 517 18.65 8.52 26.27
N TYR A 518 19.58 7.63 26.64
CA TYR A 518 19.33 6.19 26.66
C TYR A 518 18.26 5.76 27.67
N SER A 519 18.19 6.42 28.82
CA SER A 519 17.14 6.16 29.80
C SER A 519 15.75 6.56 29.25
N GLN A 520 15.66 7.68 28.54
CA GLN A 520 14.45 8.09 27.82
C GLN A 520 14.07 7.06 26.75
N LEU A 521 15.04 6.61 25.96
CA LEU A 521 14.84 5.56 24.94
C LEU A 521 14.25 4.29 25.56
N LEU A 522 14.85 3.79 26.66
CA LEU A 522 14.34 2.60 27.35
C LEU A 522 12.91 2.78 27.87
N ALA A 523 12.57 3.98 28.37
CA ALA A 523 11.20 4.29 28.80
C ALA A 523 10.21 4.22 27.63
N VAL A 524 10.56 4.79 26.46
CA VAL A 524 9.74 4.72 25.24
C VAL A 524 9.54 3.27 24.81
N LEU A 525 10.64 2.47 24.74
CA LEU A 525 10.57 1.06 24.34
C LEU A 525 9.72 0.21 25.29
N GLN A 526 9.78 0.46 26.61
CA GLN A 526 8.93 -0.21 27.59
C GLN A 526 7.44 0.09 27.40
N VAL A 527 7.09 1.34 27.08
CA VAL A 527 5.71 1.73 26.80
C VAL A 527 5.23 1.10 25.50
N GLN A 528 6.04 1.13 24.45
CA GLN A 528 5.74 0.46 23.17
C GLN A 528 5.49 -1.04 23.35
N ARG A 529 6.34 -1.72 24.11
CA ARG A 529 6.19 -3.14 24.39
C ARG A 529 4.91 -3.50 25.13
N LYS A 530 4.42 -2.62 26.03
CA LYS A 530 3.17 -2.82 26.76
C LYS A 530 1.93 -2.57 25.90
N SER A 531 2.01 -1.65 24.93
CA SER A 531 0.89 -1.30 24.04
C SER A 531 0.71 -2.28 22.89
N LEU A 532 1.74 -2.99 22.49
CA LEU A 532 1.68 -4.02 21.46
C LEU A 532 0.95 -5.26 21.97
N GLY A 533 -0.35 -5.36 21.64
CA GLY A 533 -1.17 -6.54 21.94
C GLY A 533 -0.76 -7.81 21.14
N SER A 534 -1.54 -8.87 21.22
CA SER A 534 -1.23 -10.24 20.74
C SER A 534 -1.37 -10.50 19.21
N GLY A 535 -1.34 -9.49 18.32
CA GLY A 535 -1.56 -9.66 16.88
C GLY A 535 -0.31 -10.10 16.06
N LYS A 536 -0.52 -10.75 14.90
CA LYS A 536 0.57 -11.32 14.05
C LYS A 536 1.44 -10.28 13.34
N LYS A 537 0.89 -9.18 12.83
CA LYS A 537 1.63 -8.05 12.23
C LYS A 537 2.62 -7.42 13.22
N LEU A 538 2.41 -7.66 14.49
CA LEU A 538 3.17 -7.20 15.64
C LEU A 538 4.44 -8.04 15.92
N LYS A 539 4.72 -9.11 15.19
CA LYS A 539 5.94 -9.92 15.41
C LYS A 539 7.20 -9.21 14.91
N GLU A 540 7.15 -8.59 13.74
CA GLU A 540 8.30 -7.86 13.18
C GLU A 540 8.59 -6.60 13.98
N ASP A 541 7.56 -5.81 14.30
CA ASP A 541 7.69 -4.62 15.14
C ASP A 541 8.20 -4.99 16.54
N ARG A 542 7.71 -6.09 17.12
CA ARG A 542 8.16 -6.60 18.40
C ARG A 542 9.62 -7.04 18.37
N SER A 543 10.05 -7.72 17.30
CA SER A 543 11.44 -8.12 17.07
C SER A 543 12.34 -6.90 16.93
N HIS A 544 11.93 -5.89 16.17
CA HIS A 544 12.66 -4.65 16.00
C HIS A 544 12.83 -3.89 17.33
N ILE A 545 11.76 -3.72 18.11
CA ILE A 545 11.81 -3.08 19.43
C ILE A 545 12.73 -3.86 20.38
N GLN A 546 12.66 -5.19 20.35
CA GLN A 546 13.47 -6.06 21.18
C GLN A 546 14.97 -5.97 20.83
N ASN A 547 15.29 -5.88 19.53
CA ASN A 547 16.66 -5.68 19.08
C ASN A 547 17.18 -4.29 19.47
N LEU A 548 16.38 -3.24 19.32
CA LEU A 548 16.77 -1.89 19.71
C LEU A 548 16.97 -1.78 21.23
N GLU A 549 16.15 -2.45 22.05
CA GLU A 549 16.31 -2.54 23.49
C GLU A 549 17.62 -3.24 23.86
N LEU A 550 17.92 -4.36 23.19
CA LEU A 550 19.15 -5.13 23.39
C LEU A 550 20.40 -4.28 23.09
N GLU A 551 20.41 -3.63 21.94
CA GLU A 551 21.51 -2.76 21.52
C GLU A 551 21.69 -1.56 22.45
N THR A 552 20.58 -1.00 22.97
CA THR A 552 20.63 0.08 23.96
C THR A 552 21.31 -0.35 25.27
N TRP A 553 21.03 -1.55 25.75
CA TRP A 553 21.71 -2.08 26.93
C TRP A 553 23.21 -2.32 26.68
N HIS A 554 23.61 -2.74 25.48
CA HIS A 554 25.03 -2.89 25.12
C HIS A 554 25.75 -1.55 25.01
N ASP A 555 25.10 -0.54 24.43
CA ASP A 555 25.63 0.83 24.34
C ASP A 555 25.84 1.43 25.75
N LEU A 556 24.86 1.29 26.65
CA LEU A 556 24.98 1.69 28.06
C LEU A 556 26.11 0.95 28.77
N ALA A 557 26.23 -0.37 28.59
CA ALA A 557 27.32 -1.14 29.16
C ALA A 557 28.68 -0.59 28.70
N SER A 558 28.81 -0.25 27.41
CA SER A 558 30.01 0.36 26.85
C SER A 558 30.37 1.70 27.49
N ILE A 559 29.36 2.57 27.76
CA ILE A 559 29.56 3.83 28.48
C ILE A 559 30.05 3.57 29.91
N TYR A 560 29.38 2.69 30.65
CA TYR A 560 29.78 2.37 32.03
C TYR A 560 31.19 1.70 32.12
N ILE A 561 31.57 0.93 31.12
CA ILE A 561 32.93 0.40 30.98
C ILE A 561 33.92 1.57 30.82
N LYS A 562 33.66 2.54 29.95
CA LYS A 562 34.53 3.73 29.78
C LYS A 562 34.61 4.59 31.04
N LEU A 563 33.54 4.63 31.85
CA LEU A 563 33.50 5.33 33.13
C LEU A 563 34.04 4.51 34.31
N CYS A 564 34.58 3.31 34.08
CA CYS A 564 35.07 2.38 35.09
C CYS A 564 33.98 1.99 36.13
N ARG A 565 32.70 2.09 35.80
CA ARG A 565 31.57 1.66 36.66
C ARG A 565 31.18 0.22 36.36
N TRP A 566 32.00 -0.71 36.82
CA TRP A 566 31.90 -2.11 36.47
C TRP A 566 30.58 -2.78 36.86
N HIS A 567 30.05 -2.43 38.05
CA HIS A 567 28.82 -3.00 38.56
C HIS A 567 27.60 -2.61 37.68
N ASP A 568 27.55 -1.35 37.23
CA ASP A 568 26.47 -0.90 36.38
C ASP A 568 26.56 -1.51 34.96
N ALA A 569 27.80 -1.73 34.48
CA ALA A 569 28.01 -2.46 33.23
C ALA A 569 27.53 -3.93 33.33
N GLU A 570 27.82 -4.63 34.44
CA GLU A 570 27.31 -5.98 34.68
C GLU A 570 25.78 -6.02 34.77
N LEU A 571 25.16 -5.02 35.39
CA LEU A 571 23.70 -4.90 35.45
C LEU A 571 23.09 -4.73 34.05
N CYS A 572 23.70 -3.90 33.20
CA CYS A 572 23.26 -3.74 31.81
C CYS A 572 23.36 -5.06 31.03
N LEU A 573 24.47 -5.80 31.19
CA LEU A 573 24.64 -7.09 30.53
C LEU A 573 23.65 -8.14 31.04
N SER A 574 23.32 -8.15 32.36
CA SER A 574 22.31 -9.05 32.91
C SER A 574 20.89 -8.74 32.37
N LYS A 575 20.56 -7.45 32.16
CA LYS A 575 19.30 -7.05 31.50
C LYS A 575 19.26 -7.50 30.05
N SER A 576 20.36 -7.35 29.32
CA SER A 576 20.52 -7.86 27.96
C SER A 576 20.36 -9.38 27.88
N GLU A 577 20.89 -10.14 28.84
CA GLU A 577 20.73 -11.59 28.93
C GLU A 577 19.29 -12.04 29.12
N ALA A 578 18.53 -11.32 29.92
CA ALA A 578 17.09 -11.59 30.13
C ALA A 578 16.26 -11.39 28.83
N ILE A 579 16.74 -10.57 27.88
CA ILE A 579 16.10 -10.35 26.59
C ILE A 579 16.52 -11.43 25.59
N SER A 580 17.83 -11.66 25.46
CA SER A 580 18.42 -12.66 24.56
C SER A 580 19.68 -13.28 25.18
N ALA A 581 19.55 -14.51 25.63
CA ALA A 581 20.68 -15.26 26.21
C ALA A 581 21.76 -15.62 25.17
N PHE A 582 21.34 -15.87 23.92
CA PHE A 582 22.23 -16.28 22.81
C PHE A 582 22.44 -15.09 21.84
N SER A 583 23.22 -14.11 22.26
CA SER A 583 23.62 -12.98 21.45
C SER A 583 25.13 -12.83 21.36
N ALA A 584 25.67 -12.83 20.14
CA ALA A 584 27.12 -12.61 19.92
C ALA A 584 27.54 -11.21 20.41
N SER A 585 26.72 -10.20 20.20
CA SER A 585 27.00 -8.83 20.66
C SER A 585 27.05 -8.72 22.18
N ARG A 586 26.22 -9.48 22.92
CA ARG A 586 26.29 -9.54 24.39
C ARG A 586 27.62 -10.12 24.88
N TRP A 587 28.04 -11.25 24.30
CA TRP A 587 29.31 -11.87 24.65
C TRP A 587 30.49 -10.99 24.26
N HIS A 588 30.41 -10.26 23.16
CA HIS A 588 31.39 -9.24 22.80
C HIS A 588 31.49 -8.15 23.87
N ALA A 589 30.35 -7.59 24.30
CA ALA A 589 30.31 -6.57 25.35
C ALA A 589 30.82 -7.07 26.68
N ALA A 590 30.55 -8.35 27.05
CA ALA A 590 31.14 -9.00 28.23
C ALA A 590 32.67 -9.13 28.09
N GLY A 591 33.14 -9.46 26.89
CA GLY A 591 34.58 -9.51 26.59
C GLY A 591 35.25 -8.14 26.76
N LEU A 592 34.61 -7.05 26.32
CA LEU A 592 35.11 -5.69 26.54
C LEU A 592 35.17 -5.32 28.03
N LEU A 593 34.20 -5.78 28.83
CA LEU A 593 34.24 -5.59 30.31
C LEU A 593 35.40 -6.31 30.95
N HIS A 594 35.64 -7.57 30.56
CA HIS A 594 36.80 -8.33 31.07
C HIS A 594 38.14 -7.74 30.62
N GLU A 595 38.22 -7.26 29.38
CA GLU A 595 39.41 -6.58 28.85
C GLU A 595 39.71 -5.28 29.64
N ALA A 596 38.69 -4.48 29.94
CA ALA A 596 38.83 -3.26 30.72
C ALA A 596 39.27 -3.52 32.17
N ARG A 597 38.99 -4.70 32.72
CA ARG A 597 39.49 -5.20 34.02
C ARG A 597 40.86 -5.88 33.94
N ASP A 598 41.51 -5.85 32.79
CA ASP A 598 42.76 -6.58 32.50
C ASP A 598 42.68 -8.11 32.65
N GLN A 599 41.46 -8.67 32.59
CA GLN A 599 41.18 -10.10 32.65
C GLN A 599 41.25 -10.73 31.25
N ARG A 600 42.43 -10.68 30.60
CA ARG A 600 42.58 -11.04 29.17
C ARG A 600 42.17 -12.46 28.85
N LYS A 601 42.35 -13.44 29.74
CA LYS A 601 41.94 -14.83 29.53
C LYS A 601 40.43 -14.99 29.48
N GLU A 602 39.72 -14.30 30.37
CA GLU A 602 38.27 -14.32 30.40
C GLU A 602 37.66 -13.53 29.19
N ALA A 603 38.30 -12.43 28.80
CA ALA A 603 37.96 -11.71 27.58
C ALA A 603 38.03 -12.59 26.32
N LEU A 604 39.13 -13.39 26.19
CA LEU A 604 39.29 -14.32 25.07
C LEU A 604 38.21 -15.42 25.06
N LYS A 605 37.81 -15.94 26.22
CA LYS A 605 36.69 -16.89 26.32
C LYS A 605 35.40 -16.27 25.85
N ALA A 606 35.12 -15.06 26.33
CA ALA A 606 33.89 -14.33 25.94
C ALA A 606 33.84 -14.04 24.42
N TYR A 607 34.95 -13.58 23.82
CA TYR A 607 35.03 -13.41 22.37
C TYR A 607 34.97 -14.74 21.61
N GLY A 608 35.47 -15.83 22.19
CA GLY A 608 35.32 -17.19 21.65
C GLY A 608 33.83 -17.60 21.57
N LEU A 609 33.11 -17.45 22.69
CA LEU A 609 31.66 -17.74 22.75
C LEU A 609 30.85 -16.87 21.79
N ALA A 610 31.21 -15.60 21.62
CA ALA A 610 30.57 -14.73 20.62
C ALA A 610 30.73 -15.30 19.21
N LEU A 611 31.91 -15.79 18.84
CA LEU A 611 32.23 -16.38 17.53
C LEU A 611 31.65 -17.79 17.34
N GLU A 612 31.40 -18.53 18.42
CA GLU A 612 30.67 -19.81 18.37
C GLU A 612 29.19 -19.58 18.01
N ILE A 613 28.59 -18.48 18.49
CA ILE A 613 27.18 -18.09 18.17
C ILE A 613 27.13 -17.52 16.76
N ASP A 614 28.01 -16.58 16.45
CA ASP A 614 28.06 -15.92 15.13
C ASP A 614 29.52 -15.83 14.64
N PRO A 615 29.95 -16.75 13.77
CA PRO A 615 31.31 -16.75 13.21
C PRO A 615 31.63 -15.50 12.38
N THR A 616 30.61 -14.77 11.94
CA THR A 616 30.74 -13.56 11.09
C THR A 616 30.76 -12.26 11.90
N HIS A 617 30.74 -12.33 13.23
CA HIS A 617 30.72 -11.16 14.10
C HIS A 617 32.04 -10.39 14.08
N VAL A 618 32.18 -9.42 13.19
CA VAL A 618 33.40 -8.64 12.93
C VAL A 618 33.99 -7.99 14.20
N PRO A 619 33.22 -7.33 15.09
CA PRO A 619 33.78 -6.74 16.30
C PRO A 619 34.50 -7.76 17.22
N SER A 620 33.96 -8.99 17.30
CA SER A 620 34.59 -10.06 18.10
C SER A 620 35.88 -10.61 17.46
N LEU A 621 35.92 -10.72 16.12
CA LEU A 621 37.11 -11.11 15.37
C LEU A 621 38.27 -10.13 15.63
N VAL A 622 37.99 -8.81 15.50
CA VAL A 622 38.98 -7.76 15.70
C VAL A 622 39.44 -7.69 17.16
N SER A 623 38.51 -7.74 18.13
CA SER A 623 38.86 -7.69 19.56
C SER A 623 39.65 -8.90 20.01
N LYS A 624 39.28 -10.11 19.54
CA LYS A 624 40.04 -11.35 19.80
C LYS A 624 41.45 -11.24 19.23
N ALA A 625 41.61 -10.80 18.00
CA ALA A 625 42.90 -10.60 17.37
C ALA A 625 43.79 -9.59 18.15
N ARG A 626 43.18 -8.45 18.59
CA ARG A 626 43.86 -7.44 19.41
C ARG A 626 44.38 -8.00 20.74
N VAL A 627 43.56 -8.74 21.49
CA VAL A 627 43.95 -9.31 22.78
C VAL A 627 45.02 -10.41 22.60
N LEU A 628 44.88 -11.27 21.57
CA LEU A 628 45.88 -12.27 21.25
C LEU A 628 47.25 -11.67 20.90
N ARG A 629 47.27 -10.57 20.14
CA ARG A 629 48.50 -9.83 19.83
C ARG A 629 49.15 -9.26 21.10
N GLN A 630 48.35 -8.65 21.99
CA GLN A 630 48.86 -8.07 23.26
C GLN A 630 49.42 -9.13 24.20
N MET A 631 48.87 -10.34 24.18
CA MET A 631 49.38 -11.45 25.02
C MET A 631 50.63 -12.11 24.47
N GLY A 632 50.93 -12.00 23.18
CA GLY A 632 52.08 -12.60 22.53
C GLY A 632 52.14 -14.14 22.56
N CYS A 633 51.01 -14.79 22.91
CA CYS A 633 50.96 -16.23 23.17
C CYS A 633 50.65 -17.09 21.94
N GLN A 634 50.35 -16.51 20.79
CA GLN A 634 49.97 -17.24 19.58
C GLN A 634 50.76 -16.80 18.34
N SER A 635 50.79 -17.71 17.35
CA SER A 635 51.41 -17.43 16.06
C SER A 635 50.80 -16.22 15.39
N LEU A 636 51.61 -15.31 14.84
CA LEU A 636 51.18 -14.12 14.07
C LEU A 636 50.30 -14.54 12.88
N ALA A 637 50.46 -15.72 12.32
CA ALA A 637 49.65 -16.25 11.25
C ALA A 637 48.16 -16.45 11.66
N ILE A 638 47.91 -16.92 12.88
CA ILE A 638 46.55 -17.11 13.41
C ILE A 638 45.88 -15.75 13.65
N ILE A 639 46.62 -14.79 14.22
CA ILE A 639 46.08 -13.44 14.43
C ILE A 639 45.77 -12.77 13.09
N ARG A 640 46.65 -12.95 12.09
CA ARG A 640 46.44 -12.47 10.74
C ARG A 640 45.16 -13.07 10.11
N SER A 641 44.89 -14.35 10.30
CA SER A 641 43.70 -15.00 9.76
C SER A 641 42.40 -14.39 10.31
N PHE A 642 42.32 -14.04 11.59
CA PHE A 642 41.17 -13.36 12.17
C PHE A 642 40.97 -11.96 11.58
N LEU A 643 42.04 -11.19 11.40
CA LEU A 643 41.97 -9.84 10.86
C LEU A 643 41.65 -9.86 9.36
N THR A 644 42.19 -10.77 8.58
CA THR A 644 41.87 -10.93 7.17
C THR A 644 40.44 -11.39 6.98
N GLU A 645 39.92 -12.26 7.85
CA GLU A 645 38.50 -12.65 7.82
C GLU A 645 37.59 -11.48 8.19
N ALA A 646 37.95 -10.69 9.21
CA ALA A 646 37.22 -9.49 9.56
C ALA A 646 37.16 -8.49 8.39
N LEU A 647 38.27 -8.26 7.66
CA LEU A 647 38.36 -7.41 6.50
C LEU A 647 37.66 -7.99 5.25
N ARG A 648 37.57 -9.32 5.17
CA ARG A 648 36.78 -10.00 4.14
C ARG A 648 35.28 -9.71 4.32
N LEU A 649 34.81 -9.69 5.56
CA LEU A 649 33.40 -9.41 5.90
C LEU A 649 33.11 -7.93 5.85
N ASP A 650 33.94 -7.09 6.46
CA ASP A 650 33.81 -5.64 6.49
C ASP A 650 35.14 -4.96 6.14
N ARG A 651 35.29 -4.58 4.89
CA ARG A 651 36.50 -3.92 4.38
C ARG A 651 36.64 -2.47 4.87
N MET A 652 35.51 -1.84 5.27
CA MET A 652 35.50 -0.44 5.75
C MET A 652 35.80 -0.31 7.24
N ASN A 653 36.24 -1.40 7.91
CA ASN A 653 36.56 -1.40 9.33
C ASN A 653 37.93 -0.82 9.59
N ALA A 654 38.01 0.45 10.02
CA ALA A 654 39.28 1.13 10.35
C ALA A 654 40.07 0.39 11.42
N SER A 655 39.41 -0.12 12.47
CA SER A 655 40.04 -0.84 13.58
C SER A 655 40.71 -2.16 13.12
N ALA A 656 40.14 -2.89 12.16
CA ALA A 656 40.73 -4.10 11.60
C ALA A 656 42.01 -3.76 10.80
N TRP A 657 41.97 -2.74 9.94
CA TRP A 657 43.17 -2.26 9.23
C TRP A 657 44.28 -1.79 10.18
N TYR A 658 43.90 -1.05 11.22
CA TYR A 658 44.84 -0.59 12.23
C TYR A 658 45.54 -1.74 12.96
N ASN A 659 44.76 -2.74 13.41
CA ASN A 659 45.35 -3.92 14.09
C ASN A 659 46.20 -4.77 13.14
N LEU A 660 45.85 -4.84 11.86
CA LEU A 660 46.67 -5.53 10.85
C LEU A 660 47.97 -4.81 10.58
N SER A 661 47.97 -3.47 10.54
CA SER A 661 49.22 -2.69 10.41
C SER A 661 50.17 -2.88 11.58
N LEU A 662 49.63 -2.93 12.81
CA LEU A 662 50.43 -3.22 14.00
C LEU A 662 51.01 -4.63 13.96
N LEU A 663 50.27 -5.63 13.46
CA LEU A 663 50.74 -6.98 13.30
C LEU A 663 51.94 -7.08 12.32
N TYR A 664 51.85 -6.39 11.18
CA TYR A 664 52.94 -6.30 10.20
C TYR A 664 54.18 -5.59 10.77
N LYS A 665 53.96 -4.55 11.59
CA LYS A 665 55.05 -3.88 12.30
C LYS A 665 55.76 -4.83 13.29
N ASP A 666 55.02 -5.63 14.03
CA ASP A 666 55.55 -6.59 14.99
C ASP A 666 56.28 -7.78 14.31
N GLY A 667 55.93 -8.09 13.05
CA GLY A 667 56.52 -9.20 12.26
C GLY A 667 57.90 -8.96 11.64
N GLY A 668 58.46 -7.76 11.77
CA GLY A 668 59.82 -7.44 11.32
C GLY A 668 59.95 -6.79 9.93
N GLY A 669 61.09 -6.24 9.59
CA GLY A 669 61.30 -5.27 8.52
C GLY A 669 60.94 -5.63 7.06
N SER A 670 60.59 -6.86 6.74
CA SER A 670 60.15 -7.24 5.40
C SER A 670 58.72 -6.78 5.04
N SER A 671 57.90 -6.42 6.03
CA SER A 671 56.49 -6.03 5.89
C SER A 671 56.27 -4.52 6.17
N ALA A 672 57.29 -3.68 6.15
CA ALA A 672 57.15 -2.25 6.48
C ALA A 672 56.28 -1.47 5.50
N VAL A 673 56.33 -1.83 4.21
CA VAL A 673 55.49 -1.20 3.18
C VAL A 673 54.03 -1.60 3.39
N GLU A 674 53.73 -2.87 3.59
CA GLU A 674 52.40 -3.39 3.87
C GLU A 674 51.81 -2.75 5.16
N ALA A 675 52.63 -2.59 6.20
CA ALA A 675 52.25 -1.89 7.42
C ALA A 675 51.84 -0.43 7.16
N ALA A 676 52.61 0.29 6.34
CA ALA A 676 52.36 1.68 6.00
C ALA A 676 51.03 1.82 5.17
N GLU A 677 50.81 0.95 4.20
CA GLU A 677 49.58 0.89 3.43
C GLU A 677 48.37 0.62 4.30
N CYS A 678 48.45 -0.34 5.22
CA CYS A 678 47.37 -0.63 6.18
C CYS A 678 47.11 0.55 7.14
N PHE A 679 48.15 1.26 7.60
CA PHE A 679 47.98 2.47 8.41
C PHE A 679 47.29 3.58 7.62
N GLN A 680 47.70 3.81 6.37
CA GLN A 680 47.06 4.79 5.50
C GLN A 680 45.59 4.47 5.26
N ALA A 681 45.27 3.19 5.00
CA ALA A 681 43.88 2.76 4.86
C ALA A 681 43.10 2.98 6.18
N ALA A 682 43.64 2.64 7.31
CA ALA A 682 43.01 2.85 8.62
C ALA A 682 42.70 4.32 8.89
N THR A 683 43.65 5.25 8.64
CA THR A 683 43.46 6.69 8.86
C THR A 683 42.38 7.29 7.93
N LEU A 684 42.40 6.93 6.63
CA LEU A 684 41.40 7.39 5.68
C LEU A 684 39.98 6.93 6.05
N LEU A 685 39.86 5.70 6.56
CA LEU A 685 38.57 5.15 6.98
C LEU A 685 38.11 5.76 8.30
N GLU A 686 39.00 6.00 9.26
CA GLU A 686 38.71 6.62 10.55
C GLU A 686 38.22 8.08 10.36
N ASP A 687 38.83 8.83 9.43
CA ASP A 687 38.43 10.20 9.09
C ASP A 687 37.01 10.28 8.53
N THR A 688 36.53 9.21 7.88
CA THR A 688 35.18 9.15 7.26
C THR A 688 34.24 8.19 7.97
N GLU A 689 34.59 7.71 9.18
CA GLU A 689 33.78 6.76 9.93
C GLU A 689 32.53 7.43 10.51
N PRO A 690 31.31 6.94 10.20
CA PRO A 690 30.08 7.42 10.83
C PRO A 690 29.95 6.87 12.25
N ILE A 691 29.13 7.54 13.07
CA ILE A 691 28.81 7.07 14.45
C ILE A 691 28.06 5.73 14.47
N GLU A 692 27.36 5.41 13.42
CA GLU A 692 26.66 4.16 13.16
C GLU A 692 26.80 3.77 11.68
N PRO A 693 26.76 2.47 11.33
CA PRO A 693 26.74 2.03 9.95
C PRO A 693 25.61 2.75 9.18
N PHE A 694 25.82 3.06 7.92
CA PHE A 694 24.78 3.71 7.11
C PHE A 694 23.56 2.82 6.87
N ARG A 695 23.77 1.49 6.82
CA ARG A 695 22.73 0.44 6.72
C ARG A 695 22.39 -0.16 8.07
#